data_fc780fa91cb0e95fbbe7d3ec9f042ba0
#
_entry.id   fc780fa91cb0e95fbbe7d3ec9f042ba0
#
_cell.length_a   1.000
_cell.length_b   1.000
_cell.length_c   1.000
_cell.angle_alpha   90.00
_cell.angle_beta   90.00
_cell.angle_gamma   90.00
#
_symmetry.space_group_name_H-M   'P 1'
#
loop_
_entity.id
_entity.type
_entity.pdbx_description
1 polymer ?
#
loop_
_entity_poly.entity_id
_entity_poly.type
_entity_poly.pdbx_seq_one_letter_code
_entity_poly.pdbx_strand_id
1 'polypeptide(L)'
;MTSATSPIILKWDPKSLEIRTLTVERLLEPLVTQTTLVNTSNKGPSGKKKGRSKKAHVLAASVEQATQNFLEKGEQIAKESQDLKEELVAAVEDVRKQGETMRIASSEFADDPCSSVKRGTMVRAARALLSAVTRLLILADMADVMRLLSHLKIVEEALEAVKNATNEQDLANRFKEFGKEMVKLNYVAARRQQELKDPHCRDEMAAARGALKKNATMLYTASQAFLRHPDVAATRANRDYVFKQVQEAIAGISNAAQATSPTDEAKGHTGIGELAAALNEFDNKIILDPMTFSEARFRPSLEERLESIISGAALMADSSCTRDDRRERIVAECNAVRQALQDLLSEYMNNTGRKEKGDPLNIAIDKMTKKTRDLRRQLRKAVMDHISDSFLETNVPLLVLIEAAKSGNEKEVKEYAQVFREHANKLVEVANLACSISNNEEGVKLVRMAATQIDSLCPQVINAALTLAARPQSKVAQDNMDVFKDQWEKQVRVLTEAVDDITSVDDFLSVSENHILEDVNKCVIALQEGDVDTLDRTAGAIRGRAARVIHIINAEMENYEAGVYTEKVLEATKLLSETVMPRFAEQVEVAIEALSANVPQPFEENEFIDASRLVYDGVRDIRKAVLMIRXXXXXXXXXXXXXXXXXXXXXXXXXXXXXXXXXXXXXXAIMAQLPQEEKAKIAEQVEIFHQEKSKLDAEVAKWDDSGNDIIVLAKQMCMIMMEMTDFTRGKGPLKNTSDVINAAKKIAEAGSRMDKLARAVADQCPDSACKQDLLAYLQRIALYCHQLNICSKVKAEVQNLGGELIVSGTGVQSTFTTFYEVDCDVIDGGRASQLSTHLPTCAEGAPIGSGSGDSSMLDSATSLIQAAKNLMNAVVLTVKASYVASTKYQKVYGTAAVNSPVVSWKMKAPEKKPLVKREKPEEFQTRVRRGSQKKHISPVQALSEFKAMDS
;
A
#
# COMPACT_ATOMS: atom_id res chain seq x y z
N MET A 1 38.55 3.55 -9.34
CA MET A 1 38.06 3.90 -7.99
C MET A 1 37.08 2.86 -7.55
N THR A 2 37.48 2.06 -6.61
CA THR A 2 36.66 1.02 -6.02
C THR A 2 35.57 1.69 -5.20
N SER A 3 34.34 1.38 -5.53
CA SER A 3 33.23 1.75 -4.66
C SER A 3 33.51 1.13 -3.29
N ALA A 4 33.56 1.93 -2.29
CA ALA A 4 33.95 1.52 -0.94
C ALA A 4 32.95 0.59 -0.28
N THR A 5 31.83 0.30 -0.93
CA THR A 5 30.79 -0.55 -0.34
C THR A 5 30.30 -1.57 -1.34
N SER A 6 31.01 -2.70 -1.41
CA SER A 6 30.46 -3.87 -2.09
C SER A 6 29.30 -4.39 -1.24
N PRO A 7 28.10 -4.57 -1.80
CA PRO A 7 27.00 -5.17 -1.05
C PRO A 7 27.19 -6.66 -0.79
N ILE A 8 28.27 -7.24 -1.35
CA ILE A 8 28.58 -8.66 -1.23
C ILE A 8 29.56 -8.83 -0.07
N ILE A 9 29.12 -8.53 1.13
CA ILE A 9 29.89 -8.67 2.36
C ILE A 9 29.03 -9.48 3.33
N LEU A 10 29.66 -10.44 4.01
CA LEU A 10 28.99 -11.19 5.07
C LEU A 10 28.69 -10.24 6.23
N LYS A 11 27.43 -10.08 6.54
CA LYS A 11 26.97 -9.15 7.58
C LYS A 11 26.63 -9.84 8.89
N TRP A 12 26.83 -11.14 8.99
CA TRP A 12 26.50 -11.91 10.18
C TRP A 12 27.53 -11.72 11.28
N ASP A 13 27.05 -11.61 12.51
CA ASP A 13 27.86 -11.71 13.72
C ASP A 13 28.02 -13.21 14.02
N PRO A 14 29.24 -13.76 13.97
CA PRO A 14 29.45 -15.18 14.29
C PRO A 14 29.03 -15.57 15.69
N LYS A 15 28.88 -14.60 16.57
CA LYS A 15 28.46 -14.85 17.97
C LYS A 15 26.93 -14.94 18.11
N SER A 16 26.22 -14.53 17.10
CA SER A 16 24.75 -14.63 17.08
C SER A 16 24.33 -16.08 16.90
N LEU A 17 23.43 -16.54 17.76
CA LEU A 17 22.84 -17.89 17.64
C LEU A 17 21.50 -17.84 16.92
N GLU A 18 21.33 -16.92 16.00
CA GLU A 18 20.11 -16.77 15.21
C GLU A 18 20.00 -17.85 14.15
N ILE A 19 18.93 -18.64 14.20
CA ILE A 19 18.62 -19.69 13.21
C ILE A 19 17.88 -19.05 12.05
N ARG A 20 18.45 -19.15 10.85
CA ARG A 20 17.94 -18.46 9.65
C ARG A 20 17.37 -19.40 8.60
N THR A 21 17.57 -20.72 8.75
CA THR A 21 17.12 -21.68 7.75
C THR A 21 16.27 -22.77 8.41
N LEU A 22 15.36 -23.33 7.61
CA LEU A 22 14.58 -24.52 7.99
C LEU A 22 15.49 -25.73 8.14
N THR A 23 16.56 -25.80 7.37
CA THR A 23 17.53 -26.90 7.41
C THR A 23 18.19 -26.98 8.78
N VAL A 24 18.68 -25.84 9.30
CA VAL A 24 19.31 -25.80 10.64
C VAL A 24 18.27 -26.17 11.70
N GLU A 25 17.06 -25.63 11.57
CA GLU A 25 15.96 -25.88 12.52
C GLU A 25 15.63 -27.38 12.58
N ARG A 26 15.51 -28.04 11.41
CA ARG A 26 15.23 -29.49 11.34
C ARG A 26 16.36 -30.32 11.91
N LEU A 27 17.60 -29.93 11.63
CA LEU A 27 18.77 -30.67 12.13
C LEU A 27 18.88 -30.62 13.66
N LEU A 28 18.38 -29.54 14.28
CA LEU A 28 18.36 -29.39 15.74
C LEU A 28 17.22 -30.16 16.41
N GLU A 29 16.18 -30.59 15.66
CA GLU A 29 15.02 -31.30 16.23
C GLU A 29 15.39 -32.49 17.10
N PRO A 30 16.32 -33.37 16.72
CA PRO A 30 16.67 -34.51 17.57
C PRO A 30 17.18 -34.10 18.96
N LEU A 31 17.82 -32.95 19.12
CA LEU A 31 18.31 -32.45 20.40
C LEU A 31 17.19 -31.85 21.26
N VAL A 32 16.04 -31.52 20.67
CA VAL A 32 14.87 -31.07 21.45
C VAL A 32 14.41 -32.16 22.41
N THR A 33 14.70 -33.43 22.12
CA THR A 33 14.44 -34.55 23.04
C THR A 33 15.13 -34.37 24.39
N GLN A 34 16.21 -33.53 24.48
CA GLN A 34 16.81 -33.16 25.74
C GLN A 34 15.81 -32.49 26.68
N THR A 35 14.89 -31.70 26.17
CA THR A 35 13.84 -31.08 26.98
C THR A 35 12.96 -32.16 27.64
N THR A 36 12.59 -33.17 26.86
CA THR A 36 11.83 -34.32 27.40
C THR A 36 12.62 -35.09 28.44
N LEU A 37 13.91 -35.30 28.17
CA LEU A 37 14.82 -36.00 29.10
C LEU A 37 14.95 -35.23 30.42
N VAL A 38 15.16 -33.90 30.36
CA VAL A 38 15.28 -33.04 31.54
C VAL A 38 13.99 -33.06 32.35
N ASN A 39 12.85 -33.10 31.69
CA ASN A 39 11.54 -33.07 32.34
C ASN A 39 11.02 -34.46 32.73
N THR A 40 11.79 -35.51 32.46
CA THR A 40 11.41 -36.84 32.89
C THR A 40 11.41 -36.86 34.42
N SER A 41 10.23 -37.06 35.00
CA SER A 41 10.06 -37.15 36.45
C SER A 41 9.48 -38.52 36.80
N ASN A 42 10.02 -39.06 37.83
CA ASN A 42 9.49 -40.31 38.38
C ASN A 42 8.35 -40.02 39.34
N LYS A 43 7.45 -39.14 38.94
CA LYS A 43 6.21 -38.96 39.71
C LYS A 43 5.22 -40.09 39.45
N GLY A 44 5.55 -41.24 39.87
CA GLY A 44 4.59 -42.30 39.97
C GLY A 44 3.82 -42.20 41.28
N PRO A 45 2.62 -42.74 41.34
CA PRO A 45 1.75 -42.64 42.52
C PRO A 45 2.31 -43.34 43.75
N SER A 46 3.36 -44.11 43.65
CA SER A 46 4.05 -44.72 44.78
C SER A 46 5.48 -44.17 44.82
N GLY A 47 5.75 -43.19 45.65
CA GLY A 47 7.05 -42.54 45.81
C GLY A 47 8.18 -43.46 46.28
N LYS A 48 8.17 -44.73 45.89
CA LYS A 48 9.12 -45.73 46.43
C LYS A 48 10.06 -46.36 45.41
N LYS A 49 10.09 -45.91 44.15
CA LYS A 49 11.06 -46.52 43.23
C LYS A 49 12.24 -45.66 42.99
N LYS A 50 13.23 -45.82 43.84
CA LYS A 50 14.59 -45.38 43.57
C LYS A 50 15.17 -46.36 42.57
N GLY A 51 15.15 -46.03 41.31
CA GLY A 51 15.70 -46.92 40.32
C GLY A 51 15.87 -46.27 38.96
N ARG A 52 16.56 -46.95 38.05
CA ARG A 52 16.85 -46.56 36.71
C ARG A 52 15.57 -46.23 35.93
N SER A 53 15.62 -45.12 35.22
CA SER A 53 14.52 -44.79 34.32
C SER A 53 14.86 -45.29 32.92
N LYS A 54 14.11 -46.25 32.43
CA LYS A 54 14.26 -46.79 31.08
C LYS A 54 14.02 -45.67 30.03
N LYS A 55 13.01 -44.85 30.29
CA LYS A 55 12.67 -43.74 29.42
C LYS A 55 13.84 -42.75 29.32
N ALA A 56 14.45 -42.44 30.46
CA ALA A 56 15.59 -41.53 30.48
C ALA A 56 16.79 -42.13 29.74
N HIS A 57 17.04 -43.44 29.87
CA HIS A 57 18.11 -44.13 29.14
C HIS A 57 17.88 -44.12 27.63
N VAL A 58 16.66 -44.32 27.18
CA VAL A 58 16.31 -44.28 25.76
C VAL A 58 16.52 -42.88 25.19
N LEU A 59 16.06 -41.87 25.91
CA LEU A 59 16.22 -40.47 25.51
C LEU A 59 17.68 -40.04 25.49
N ALA A 60 18.45 -40.50 26.49
CA ALA A 60 19.89 -40.22 26.56
C ALA A 60 20.64 -40.86 25.38
N ALA A 61 20.28 -42.07 25.00
CA ALA A 61 20.86 -42.78 23.85
C ALA A 61 20.51 -42.06 22.54
N SER A 62 19.29 -41.54 22.45
CA SER A 62 18.83 -40.76 21.29
C SER A 62 19.64 -39.46 21.13
N VAL A 63 19.90 -38.76 22.24
CA VAL A 63 20.71 -37.54 22.25
C VAL A 63 22.16 -37.88 21.84
N GLU A 64 22.72 -38.97 22.37
CA GLU A 64 24.07 -39.42 22.03
C GLU A 64 24.19 -39.73 20.54
N GLN A 65 23.21 -40.42 19.96
CA GLN A 65 23.22 -40.78 18.55
C GLN A 65 23.11 -39.51 17.67
N ALA A 66 22.24 -38.58 18.04
CA ALA A 66 22.11 -37.29 17.34
C ALA A 66 23.42 -36.53 17.38
N THR A 67 24.09 -36.49 18.53
CA THR A 67 25.38 -35.82 18.70
C THR A 67 26.43 -36.45 17.79
N GLN A 68 26.48 -37.77 17.72
CA GLN A 68 27.42 -38.49 16.85
C GLN A 68 27.18 -38.15 15.38
N ASN A 69 25.94 -38.05 14.96
CA ASN A 69 25.60 -37.63 13.61
C ASN A 69 26.06 -36.21 13.29
N PHE A 70 25.89 -35.29 14.25
CA PHE A 70 26.40 -33.91 14.11
C PHE A 70 27.92 -33.88 13.99
N LEU A 71 28.62 -34.71 14.75
CA LEU A 71 30.07 -34.78 14.71
C LEU A 71 30.56 -35.25 13.33
N GLU A 72 29.94 -36.31 12.80
CA GLU A 72 30.31 -36.85 11.50
C GLU A 72 30.09 -35.82 10.38
N LYS A 73 28.92 -35.18 10.36
CA LYS A 73 28.60 -34.16 9.38
C LYS A 73 29.48 -32.92 9.54
N GLY A 74 29.70 -32.49 10.80
CA GLY A 74 30.55 -31.34 11.10
C GLY A 74 31.97 -31.53 10.63
N GLU A 75 32.57 -32.73 10.85
CA GLU A 75 33.90 -33.06 10.37
C GLU A 75 33.98 -33.01 8.86
N GLN A 76 32.94 -33.50 8.16
CA GLN A 76 32.90 -33.50 6.72
C GLN A 76 32.84 -32.06 6.19
N ILE A 77 31.97 -31.22 6.76
CA ILE A 77 31.84 -29.81 6.38
C ILE A 77 33.12 -29.06 6.64
N ALA A 78 33.80 -29.32 7.78
CA ALA A 78 35.07 -28.69 8.12
C ALA A 78 36.16 -29.03 7.08
N LYS A 79 36.17 -30.27 6.60
CA LYS A 79 37.15 -30.69 5.57
C LYS A 79 36.89 -29.99 4.24
N GLU A 80 35.61 -29.77 3.91
CA GLU A 80 35.24 -29.19 2.62
C GLU A 80 35.34 -27.66 2.60
N SER A 81 35.25 -27.02 3.76
CA SER A 81 35.26 -25.57 3.87
C SER A 81 36.67 -25.04 3.97
N GLN A 82 37.01 -24.08 3.11
CA GLN A 82 38.32 -23.42 3.18
C GLN A 82 38.29 -22.16 4.03
N ASP A 83 37.19 -21.46 4.01
CA ASP A 83 37.09 -20.12 4.62
C ASP A 83 36.88 -20.14 6.13
N LEU A 84 36.14 -21.13 6.65
CA LEU A 84 35.78 -21.23 8.06
C LEU A 84 36.33 -22.52 8.68
N LYS A 85 37.37 -23.08 8.11
CA LYS A 85 37.91 -24.38 8.56
C LYS A 85 38.29 -24.38 10.02
N GLU A 86 39.04 -23.37 10.48
CA GLU A 86 39.48 -23.26 11.88
C GLU A 86 38.29 -23.15 12.83
N GLU A 87 37.33 -22.27 12.51
CA GLU A 87 36.11 -22.06 13.32
C GLU A 87 35.27 -23.33 13.34
N LEU A 88 35.13 -24.02 12.22
CA LEU A 88 34.37 -25.27 12.12
C LEU A 88 35.00 -26.39 12.91
N VAL A 89 36.35 -26.54 12.82
CA VAL A 89 37.08 -27.55 13.57
C VAL A 89 36.93 -27.30 15.08
N ALA A 90 37.04 -26.03 15.50
CA ALA A 90 36.83 -25.63 16.92
C ALA A 90 35.41 -25.94 17.39
N ALA A 91 34.42 -25.67 16.55
CA ALA A 91 33.01 -25.95 16.85
C ALA A 91 32.73 -27.44 16.98
N VAL A 92 33.32 -28.26 16.07
CA VAL A 92 33.23 -29.72 16.12
C VAL A 92 33.82 -30.26 17.44
N GLU A 93 35.00 -29.76 17.82
CA GLU A 93 35.62 -30.18 19.08
C GLU A 93 34.81 -29.77 20.30
N ASP A 94 34.17 -28.61 20.27
CA ASP A 94 33.28 -28.17 21.34
C ASP A 94 32.06 -29.10 21.44
N VAL A 95 31.46 -29.48 20.29
CA VAL A 95 30.34 -30.44 20.25
C VAL A 95 30.77 -31.78 20.83
N ARG A 96 31.99 -32.24 20.47
CA ARG A 96 32.54 -33.50 20.98
C ARG A 96 32.67 -33.43 22.49
N LYS A 97 33.25 -32.36 23.02
CA LYS A 97 33.43 -32.13 24.46
C LYS A 97 32.11 -32.07 25.20
N GLN A 98 31.20 -31.25 24.74
CA GLN A 98 29.90 -31.08 25.40
C GLN A 98 29.03 -32.33 25.26
N GLY A 99 29.15 -33.05 24.16
CA GLY A 99 28.46 -34.31 23.94
C GLY A 99 28.92 -35.39 24.94
N GLU A 100 30.21 -35.48 25.19
CA GLU A 100 30.76 -36.42 26.19
C GLU A 100 30.27 -36.06 27.59
N THR A 101 30.30 -34.77 27.96
CA THR A 101 29.79 -34.28 29.23
C THR A 101 28.29 -34.64 29.36
N MET A 102 27.50 -34.45 28.31
CA MET A 102 26.08 -34.78 28.31
C MET A 102 25.83 -36.28 28.41
N ARG A 103 26.66 -37.09 27.73
CA ARG A 103 26.59 -38.56 27.81
C ARG A 103 26.75 -39.02 29.25
N ILE A 104 27.79 -38.51 29.93
CA ILE A 104 28.08 -38.87 31.34
C ILE A 104 26.95 -38.39 32.21
N ALA A 105 26.55 -37.12 32.10
CA ALA A 105 25.54 -36.50 32.98
C ALA A 105 24.17 -37.16 32.81
N SER A 106 23.78 -37.47 31.56
CA SER A 106 22.47 -38.08 31.28
C SER A 106 22.44 -39.55 31.76
N SER A 107 23.57 -40.25 31.66
CA SER A 107 23.68 -41.60 32.16
C SER A 107 23.54 -41.65 33.69
N GLU A 108 24.23 -40.75 34.39
CA GLU A 108 24.13 -40.63 35.83
C GLU A 108 22.71 -40.29 36.29
N PHE A 109 22.05 -39.34 35.55
CA PHE A 109 20.67 -38.95 35.86
C PHE A 109 19.72 -40.12 35.61
N ALA A 110 19.90 -40.87 34.53
CA ALA A 110 19.01 -41.99 34.18
C ALA A 110 19.09 -43.12 35.20
N ASP A 111 20.26 -43.28 35.83
CA ASP A 111 20.48 -44.24 36.92
C ASP A 111 19.87 -43.76 38.24
N ASP A 112 19.72 -42.44 38.41
CA ASP A 112 19.19 -41.84 39.65
C ASP A 112 18.35 -40.59 39.33
N PRO A 113 17.16 -40.79 38.71
CA PRO A 113 16.36 -39.65 38.24
C PRO A 113 15.71 -38.83 39.35
N CYS A 114 15.83 -39.26 40.60
CA CYS A 114 15.31 -38.51 41.76
C CYS A 114 16.29 -37.49 42.31
N SER A 115 17.55 -37.55 41.91
CA SER A 115 18.59 -36.62 42.40
C SER A 115 18.45 -35.27 41.70
N SER A 116 18.19 -34.22 42.48
CA SER A 116 18.14 -32.84 41.97
C SER A 116 19.51 -32.35 41.52
N VAL A 117 20.56 -32.80 42.15
CA VAL A 117 21.95 -32.45 41.80
C VAL A 117 22.32 -33.03 40.43
N LYS A 118 22.00 -34.29 40.20
CA LYS A 118 22.27 -34.94 38.92
C LYS A 118 21.41 -34.35 37.80
N ARG A 119 20.18 -33.97 38.11
CA ARG A 119 19.28 -33.25 37.15
C ARG A 119 19.90 -31.92 36.78
N GLY A 120 20.35 -31.14 37.78
CA GLY A 120 20.98 -29.85 37.55
C GLY A 120 22.23 -29.97 36.71
N THR A 121 23.07 -30.97 36.97
CA THR A 121 24.28 -31.23 36.15
C THR A 121 23.90 -31.57 34.71
N MET A 122 22.88 -32.41 34.53
CA MET A 122 22.40 -32.77 33.18
C MET A 122 21.81 -31.57 32.43
N VAL A 123 21.04 -30.74 33.15
CA VAL A 123 20.48 -29.51 32.53
C VAL A 123 21.58 -28.61 31.97
N ARG A 124 22.64 -28.40 32.78
CA ARG A 124 23.79 -27.60 32.37
C ARG A 124 24.50 -28.23 31.19
N ALA A 125 24.68 -29.56 31.20
CA ALA A 125 25.32 -30.29 30.09
C ALA A 125 24.48 -30.23 28.83
N ALA A 126 23.14 -30.38 28.96
CA ALA A 126 22.22 -30.30 27.82
C ALA A 126 22.23 -28.92 27.19
N ARG A 127 22.26 -27.88 28.02
CA ARG A 127 22.32 -26.49 27.53
C ARG A 127 23.62 -26.26 26.75
N ALA A 128 24.72 -26.70 27.32
CA ALA A 128 26.05 -26.54 26.70
C ALA A 128 26.13 -27.29 25.37
N LEU A 129 25.60 -28.50 25.31
CA LEU A 129 25.56 -29.28 24.08
C LEU A 129 24.69 -28.63 23.01
N LEU A 130 23.49 -28.18 23.39
CA LEU A 130 22.60 -27.50 22.44
C LEU A 130 23.24 -26.23 21.89
N SER A 131 23.90 -25.45 22.75
CA SER A 131 24.62 -24.24 22.30
C SER A 131 25.75 -24.59 21.35
N ALA A 132 26.51 -25.65 21.64
CA ALA A 132 27.64 -26.07 20.82
C ALA A 132 27.17 -26.55 19.45
N VAL A 133 26.12 -27.36 19.40
CA VAL A 133 25.56 -27.87 18.13
C VAL A 133 24.95 -26.71 17.32
N THR A 134 24.24 -25.81 17.98
CA THR A 134 23.65 -24.65 17.32
C THR A 134 24.74 -23.79 16.67
N ARG A 135 25.84 -23.55 17.39
CA ARG A 135 26.99 -22.80 16.86
C ARG A 135 27.60 -23.50 15.66
N LEU A 136 27.78 -24.82 15.75
CA LEU A 136 28.32 -25.61 14.62
C LEU A 136 27.43 -25.50 13.38
N LEU A 137 26.11 -25.66 13.56
CA LEU A 137 25.17 -25.61 12.42
C LEU A 137 25.09 -24.21 11.84
N ILE A 138 25.15 -23.17 12.67
CA ILE A 138 25.16 -21.77 12.20
C ILE A 138 26.45 -21.49 11.42
N LEU A 139 27.60 -21.99 11.88
CA LEU A 139 28.85 -21.85 11.14
C LEU A 139 28.80 -22.58 9.81
N ALA A 140 28.20 -23.76 9.76
CA ALA A 140 28.00 -24.51 8.52
C ALA A 140 27.11 -23.73 7.54
N ASP A 141 26.03 -23.13 8.06
CA ASP A 141 25.13 -22.27 7.26
C ASP A 141 25.89 -21.04 6.75
N MET A 142 26.71 -20.43 7.62
CA MET A 142 27.57 -19.30 7.25
C MET A 142 28.53 -19.67 6.12
N ALA A 143 29.10 -20.87 6.17
CA ALA A 143 29.98 -21.38 5.10
C ALA A 143 29.23 -21.47 3.75
N ASP A 144 27.99 -21.94 3.78
CA ASP A 144 27.14 -22.00 2.58
C ASP A 144 26.85 -20.59 2.04
N VAL A 145 26.58 -19.65 2.92
CA VAL A 145 26.35 -18.24 2.52
C VAL A 145 27.63 -17.67 1.91
N MET A 146 28.77 -17.91 2.52
CA MET A 146 30.05 -17.42 1.99
C MET A 146 30.34 -17.98 0.60
N ARG A 147 29.96 -19.25 0.36
CA ARG A 147 30.09 -19.86 -0.97
C ARG A 147 29.18 -19.15 -1.99
N LEU A 148 27.93 -18.84 -1.59
CA LEU A 148 27.00 -18.07 -2.44
C LEU A 148 27.58 -16.67 -2.72
N LEU A 149 28.12 -16.00 -1.71
CA LEU A 149 28.70 -14.66 -1.88
C LEU A 149 29.91 -14.70 -2.81
N SER A 150 30.68 -15.79 -2.79
CA SER A 150 31.79 -15.99 -3.74
C SER A 150 31.27 -16.08 -5.17
N HIS A 151 30.19 -16.81 -5.40
CA HIS A 151 29.55 -16.88 -6.72
C HIS A 151 29.05 -15.50 -7.15
N LEU A 152 28.48 -14.72 -6.22
CA LEU A 152 28.01 -13.36 -6.52
C LEU A 152 29.17 -12.46 -6.95
N LYS A 153 30.33 -12.58 -6.32
CA LYS A 153 31.52 -11.83 -6.70
C LYS A 153 31.96 -12.19 -8.13
N ILE A 154 31.93 -13.47 -8.47
CA ILE A 154 32.28 -13.93 -9.82
C ILE A 154 31.30 -13.34 -10.84
N VAL A 155 30.01 -13.36 -10.53
CA VAL A 155 28.97 -12.78 -11.40
C VAL A 155 29.17 -11.26 -11.53
N GLU A 156 29.50 -10.58 -10.45
CA GLU A 156 29.77 -9.13 -10.44
C GLU A 156 30.98 -8.79 -11.32
N GLU A 157 32.03 -9.58 -11.23
CA GLU A 157 33.22 -9.40 -12.06
C GLU A 157 32.88 -9.63 -13.55
N ALA A 158 32.10 -10.67 -13.85
CA ALA A 158 31.64 -10.95 -15.20
C ALA A 158 30.76 -9.82 -15.73
N LEU A 159 29.93 -9.24 -14.89
CA LEU A 159 29.08 -8.09 -15.22
C LEU A 159 29.93 -6.87 -15.59
N GLU A 160 30.96 -6.57 -14.78
CA GLU A 160 31.89 -5.47 -15.08
C GLU A 160 32.62 -5.71 -16.41
N ALA A 161 32.99 -6.96 -16.71
CA ALA A 161 33.61 -7.30 -17.98
C ALA A 161 32.65 -7.00 -19.15
N VAL A 162 31.38 -7.30 -19.01
CA VAL A 162 30.34 -7.00 -20.02
C VAL A 162 30.28 -5.48 -20.24
N LYS A 163 30.24 -4.71 -19.15
CA LYS A 163 30.17 -3.23 -19.23
C LYS A 163 31.37 -2.66 -19.98
N ASN A 164 32.53 -3.25 -19.77
CA ASN A 164 33.81 -2.76 -20.34
C ASN A 164 34.13 -3.35 -21.71
N ALA A 165 33.21 -4.07 -22.33
CA ALA A 165 33.40 -4.63 -23.67
C ALA A 165 33.65 -3.50 -24.69
N THR A 166 34.60 -3.71 -25.58
CA THR A 166 35.05 -2.68 -26.51
C THR A 166 34.44 -2.79 -27.90
N ASN A 167 33.88 -3.95 -28.25
CA ASN A 167 33.24 -4.18 -29.55
C ASN A 167 32.20 -5.28 -29.41
N GLU A 168 31.37 -5.48 -30.44
CA GLU A 168 30.27 -6.43 -30.41
C GLU A 168 30.71 -7.87 -30.19
N GLN A 169 31.85 -8.28 -30.81
CA GLN A 169 32.34 -9.64 -30.62
C GLN A 169 32.84 -9.85 -29.18
N ASP A 170 33.57 -8.88 -28.66
CA ASP A 170 34.00 -8.87 -27.25
C ASP A 170 32.81 -8.92 -26.31
N LEU A 171 31.78 -8.13 -26.60
CA LEU A 171 30.53 -8.13 -25.84
C LEU A 171 29.88 -9.52 -25.83
N ALA A 172 29.77 -10.14 -26.99
CA ALA A 172 29.16 -11.48 -27.11
C ALA A 172 29.93 -12.51 -26.27
N ASN A 173 31.24 -12.45 -26.32
CA ASN A 173 32.09 -13.38 -25.57
C ASN A 173 31.96 -13.17 -24.06
N ARG A 174 32.03 -11.92 -23.63
CA ARG A 174 31.92 -11.58 -22.20
C ARG A 174 30.51 -11.87 -21.66
N PHE A 175 29.49 -11.61 -22.47
CA PHE A 175 28.09 -11.90 -22.07
C PHE A 175 27.86 -13.41 -21.96
N LYS A 176 28.51 -14.22 -22.83
CA LYS A 176 28.43 -15.67 -22.74
C LYS A 176 29.00 -16.17 -21.41
N GLU A 177 30.15 -15.63 -20.99
CA GLU A 177 30.76 -15.96 -19.70
C GLU A 177 29.85 -15.51 -18.53
N PHE A 178 29.29 -14.30 -18.63
CA PHE A 178 28.34 -13.79 -17.64
C PHE A 178 27.14 -14.74 -17.53
N GLY A 179 26.61 -15.19 -18.67
CA GLY A 179 25.49 -16.13 -18.71
C GLY A 179 25.77 -17.44 -18.01
N LYS A 180 26.98 -17.99 -18.22
CA LYS A 180 27.40 -19.22 -17.54
C LYS A 180 27.40 -19.04 -16.03
N GLU A 181 27.98 -17.94 -15.56
CA GLU A 181 28.06 -17.67 -14.12
C GLU A 181 26.71 -17.39 -13.52
N MET A 182 25.81 -16.74 -14.27
CA MET A 182 24.44 -16.51 -13.85
C MET A 182 23.65 -17.80 -13.64
N VAL A 183 23.81 -18.76 -14.54
CA VAL A 183 23.13 -20.05 -14.44
C VAL A 183 23.57 -20.76 -13.16
N LYS A 184 24.89 -20.76 -12.88
CA LYS A 184 25.44 -21.35 -11.66
C LYS A 184 24.89 -20.65 -10.42
N LEU A 185 24.88 -19.30 -10.41
CA LEU A 185 24.36 -18.50 -9.31
C LEU A 185 22.88 -18.77 -9.09
N ASN A 186 22.10 -18.82 -10.16
CA ASN A 186 20.66 -19.02 -10.05
C ASN A 186 20.34 -20.37 -9.39
N TYR A 187 21.11 -21.40 -9.71
CA TYR A 187 20.95 -22.72 -9.10
C TYR A 187 21.22 -22.65 -7.58
N VAL A 188 22.32 -22.05 -7.18
CA VAL A 188 22.72 -21.95 -5.78
C VAL A 188 21.71 -21.06 -5.02
N ALA A 189 21.31 -19.94 -5.63
CA ALA A 189 20.34 -19.02 -5.02
C ALA A 189 18.97 -19.68 -4.86
N ALA A 190 18.54 -20.50 -5.82
CA ALA A 190 17.26 -21.23 -5.73
C ALA A 190 17.28 -22.21 -4.55
N ARG A 191 18.39 -22.93 -4.38
CA ARG A 191 18.56 -23.84 -3.23
C ARG A 191 18.50 -23.07 -1.92
N ARG A 192 19.20 -21.94 -1.81
CA ARG A 192 19.21 -21.10 -0.62
C ARG A 192 17.81 -20.59 -0.31
N GLN A 193 17.08 -20.18 -1.35
CA GLN A 193 15.68 -19.69 -1.21
C GLN A 193 14.80 -20.72 -0.51
N GLN A 194 14.92 -21.99 -0.92
CA GLN A 194 14.14 -23.09 -0.34
C GLN A 194 14.49 -23.33 1.13
N GLU A 195 15.74 -23.07 1.51
CA GLU A 195 16.21 -23.30 2.89
C GLU A 195 15.81 -22.20 3.85
N LEU A 196 15.60 -20.96 3.37
CA LEU A 196 15.31 -19.81 4.21
C LEU A 196 14.01 -20.00 5.00
N LYS A 197 14.05 -19.71 6.29
CA LYS A 197 12.95 -19.86 7.23
C LYS A 197 11.93 -18.72 7.08
N ASP A 198 12.42 -17.49 6.89
CA ASP A 198 11.59 -16.29 6.82
C ASP A 198 10.93 -16.19 5.44
N PRO A 199 9.59 -16.25 5.34
CA PRO A 199 8.91 -16.11 4.04
C PRO A 199 9.24 -14.80 3.34
N HIS A 200 9.47 -13.71 4.09
CA HIS A 200 9.83 -12.42 3.52
C HIS A 200 11.17 -12.51 2.79
N CYS A 201 12.15 -13.16 3.39
CA CYS A 201 13.47 -13.36 2.77
C CYS A 201 13.36 -14.26 1.54
N ARG A 202 12.52 -15.29 1.59
CA ARG A 202 12.28 -16.16 0.42
C ARG A 202 11.68 -15.38 -0.74
N ASP A 203 10.72 -14.50 -0.45
CA ASP A 203 10.09 -13.65 -1.46
C ASP A 203 11.08 -12.64 -2.04
N GLU A 204 11.92 -12.05 -1.20
CA GLU A 204 12.98 -11.14 -1.64
C GLU A 204 13.97 -11.85 -2.57
N MET A 205 14.33 -13.09 -2.21
CA MET A 205 15.25 -13.92 -3.04
C MET A 205 14.62 -14.20 -4.40
N ALA A 206 13.35 -14.61 -4.42
CA ALA A 206 12.62 -14.90 -5.66
C ALA A 206 12.55 -13.65 -6.55
N ALA A 207 12.23 -12.50 -5.96
CA ALA A 207 12.15 -11.23 -6.68
C ALA A 207 13.51 -10.82 -7.25
N ALA A 208 14.58 -10.96 -6.46
CA ALA A 208 15.95 -10.62 -6.90
C ALA A 208 16.41 -11.54 -8.03
N ARG A 209 16.13 -12.85 -7.93
CA ARG A 209 16.47 -13.81 -8.98
C ARG A 209 15.73 -13.50 -10.28
N GLY A 210 14.44 -13.17 -10.18
CA GLY A 210 13.63 -12.78 -11.33
C GLY A 210 14.12 -11.50 -11.98
N ALA A 211 14.48 -10.50 -11.18
CA ALA A 211 15.02 -9.23 -11.66
C ALA A 211 16.36 -9.43 -12.36
N LEU A 212 17.22 -10.30 -11.80
CA LEU A 212 18.51 -10.61 -12.41
C LEU A 212 18.34 -11.24 -13.79
N LYS A 213 17.48 -12.23 -13.89
CA LYS A 213 17.23 -12.93 -15.15
C LYS A 213 16.67 -11.98 -16.22
N LYS A 214 15.70 -11.17 -15.83
CA LYS A 214 15.05 -10.20 -16.71
C LYS A 214 16.04 -9.15 -17.21
N ASN A 215 16.75 -8.52 -16.30
CA ASN A 215 17.64 -7.40 -16.64
C ASN A 215 18.90 -7.88 -17.36
N ALA A 216 19.35 -9.10 -17.10
CA ALA A 216 20.50 -9.67 -17.81
C ALA A 216 20.21 -9.78 -19.30
N THR A 217 19.01 -10.20 -19.67
CA THR A 217 18.59 -10.28 -21.07
C THR A 217 18.63 -8.91 -21.75
N MET A 218 18.11 -7.90 -21.05
CA MET A 218 18.08 -6.53 -21.56
C MET A 218 19.46 -5.90 -21.61
N LEU A 219 20.36 -6.33 -20.73
CA LEU A 219 21.73 -5.79 -20.67
C LEU A 219 22.49 -6.01 -21.98
N TYR A 220 22.38 -7.20 -22.56
CA TYR A 220 23.05 -7.50 -23.84
C TYR A 220 22.58 -6.55 -24.94
N THR A 221 21.26 -6.41 -25.07
CA THR A 221 20.64 -5.56 -26.09
C THR A 221 21.02 -4.09 -25.90
N ALA A 222 20.97 -3.59 -24.66
CA ALA A 222 21.32 -2.20 -24.34
C ALA A 222 22.81 -1.93 -24.57
N SER A 223 23.66 -2.89 -24.22
CA SER A 223 25.11 -2.77 -24.44
C SER A 223 25.46 -2.80 -25.92
N GLN A 224 24.79 -3.64 -26.69
CA GLN A 224 24.96 -3.72 -28.14
C GLN A 224 24.57 -2.40 -28.80
N ALA A 225 23.44 -1.83 -28.38
CA ALA A 225 22.97 -0.54 -28.90
C ALA A 225 23.99 0.56 -28.58
N PHE A 226 24.55 0.56 -27.37
CA PHE A 226 25.58 1.53 -27.00
C PHE A 226 26.85 1.40 -27.83
N LEU A 227 27.33 0.18 -28.04
CA LEU A 227 28.53 -0.06 -28.84
C LEU A 227 28.34 0.34 -30.30
N ARG A 228 27.13 0.11 -30.82
CA ARG A 228 26.84 0.47 -32.22
C ARG A 228 26.61 1.99 -32.37
N HIS A 229 26.05 2.63 -31.39
CA HIS A 229 25.69 4.08 -31.44
C HIS A 229 26.15 4.81 -30.18
N PRO A 230 27.46 4.90 -29.93
CA PRO A 230 27.96 5.54 -28.71
C PRO A 230 27.75 7.05 -28.67
N ASP A 231 27.47 7.67 -29.82
CA ASP A 231 27.19 9.10 -29.93
C ASP A 231 25.77 9.47 -29.50
N VAL A 232 24.88 8.52 -29.37
CA VAL A 232 23.50 8.74 -28.91
C VAL A 232 23.48 8.63 -27.38
N ALA A 233 23.19 9.73 -26.70
CA ALA A 233 23.19 9.79 -25.22
C ALA A 233 22.23 8.74 -24.58
N ALA A 234 21.11 8.47 -25.25
CA ALA A 234 20.12 7.51 -24.75
C ALA A 234 20.66 6.08 -24.66
N THR A 235 21.57 5.68 -25.58
CA THR A 235 22.15 4.35 -25.53
C THR A 235 23.02 4.17 -24.28
N ARG A 236 23.82 5.16 -23.94
CA ARG A 236 24.63 5.14 -22.71
C ARG A 236 23.73 5.14 -21.48
N ALA A 237 22.72 6.01 -21.46
CA ALA A 237 21.79 6.12 -20.31
C ALA A 237 21.09 4.79 -20.08
N ASN A 238 20.65 4.13 -21.15
CA ASN A 238 19.94 2.85 -21.03
C ASN A 238 20.87 1.73 -20.57
N ARG A 239 22.05 1.64 -21.17
CA ARG A 239 23.05 0.65 -20.75
C ARG A 239 23.38 0.80 -19.26
N ASP A 240 23.65 2.02 -18.83
CA ASP A 240 24.05 2.30 -17.45
C ASP A 240 22.89 1.99 -16.50
N TYR A 241 21.66 2.31 -16.91
CA TYR A 241 20.49 2.03 -16.10
C TYR A 241 20.25 0.53 -15.93
N VAL A 242 20.32 -0.25 -17.05
CA VAL A 242 20.14 -1.69 -17.00
C VAL A 242 21.27 -2.33 -16.17
N PHE A 243 22.50 -1.87 -16.34
CA PHE A 243 23.65 -2.32 -15.55
C PHE A 243 23.40 -2.12 -14.06
N LYS A 244 22.88 -0.94 -13.68
CA LYS A 244 22.53 -0.63 -12.29
C LYS A 244 21.45 -1.57 -11.76
N GLN A 245 20.43 -1.89 -12.59
CA GLN A 245 19.37 -2.81 -12.21
C GLN A 245 19.92 -4.22 -11.96
N VAL A 246 20.88 -4.67 -12.75
CA VAL A 246 21.53 -5.96 -12.55
C VAL A 246 22.34 -5.94 -11.24
N GLN A 247 23.05 -4.86 -10.97
CA GLN A 247 23.82 -4.71 -9.72
C GLN A 247 22.87 -4.74 -8.51
N GLU A 248 21.74 -4.07 -8.61
CA GLU A 248 20.73 -4.06 -7.52
C GLU A 248 20.13 -5.44 -7.30
N ALA A 249 19.91 -6.21 -8.37
CA ALA A 249 19.44 -7.59 -8.28
C ALA A 249 20.47 -8.48 -7.58
N ILE A 250 21.73 -8.32 -7.90
CA ILE A 250 22.83 -9.05 -7.25
C ILE A 250 22.88 -8.72 -5.75
N ALA A 251 22.78 -7.42 -5.41
CA ALA A 251 22.74 -6.97 -4.01
C ALA A 251 21.52 -7.56 -3.29
N GLY A 252 20.38 -7.64 -3.97
CA GLY A 252 19.16 -8.24 -3.43
C GLY A 252 19.32 -9.71 -3.11
N ILE A 253 20.01 -10.46 -3.98
CA ILE A 253 20.30 -11.87 -3.74
C ILE A 253 21.22 -12.01 -2.51
N SER A 254 22.24 -11.16 -2.41
CA SER A 254 23.15 -11.14 -1.26
C SER A 254 22.40 -10.91 0.05
N ASN A 255 21.58 -9.90 0.09
CA ASN A 255 20.83 -9.53 1.30
C ASN A 255 19.82 -10.61 1.69
N ALA A 256 19.10 -11.15 0.71
CA ALA A 256 18.10 -12.20 0.97
C ALA A 256 18.76 -13.49 1.44
N ALA A 257 19.90 -13.86 0.85
CA ALA A 257 20.63 -15.09 1.20
C ALA A 257 21.13 -15.04 2.65
N GLN A 258 21.52 -13.86 3.12
CA GLN A 258 22.00 -13.66 4.49
C GLN A 258 20.85 -13.60 5.48
N ALA A 259 19.61 -13.44 5.00
CA ALA A 259 18.40 -13.36 5.83
C ALA A 259 18.58 -12.33 6.93
N THR A 260 19.19 -11.19 6.59
CA THR A 260 19.31 -10.09 7.55
C THR A 260 17.91 -9.61 7.84
N SER A 261 17.49 -9.75 9.09
CA SER A 261 16.14 -9.40 9.51
C SER A 261 15.89 -7.93 9.24
N PRO A 262 14.76 -7.58 8.60
CA PRO A 262 14.37 -6.18 8.55
C PRO A 262 14.22 -5.68 9.99
N THR A 263 14.51 -4.40 10.19
CA THR A 263 14.35 -3.77 11.51
C THR A 263 12.92 -3.99 11.99
N ASP A 264 12.72 -3.96 13.30
CA ASP A 264 11.41 -4.20 13.91
C ASP A 264 10.31 -3.32 13.33
N GLU A 265 10.67 -2.17 12.78
CA GLU A 265 9.74 -1.27 12.09
C GLU A 265 9.14 -1.92 10.85
N ALA A 266 9.92 -2.71 10.12
CA ALA A 266 9.43 -3.43 8.94
C ALA A 266 8.55 -4.62 9.31
N LYS A 267 8.71 -5.17 10.51
CA LYS A 267 7.89 -6.29 10.98
C LYS A 267 6.48 -5.86 11.38
N GLY A 268 6.25 -4.55 11.52
CA GLY A 268 4.94 -4.01 11.84
C GLY A 268 3.98 -3.96 10.66
N HIS A 269 4.45 -4.26 9.45
CA HIS A 269 3.59 -4.26 8.28
C HIS A 269 2.89 -5.60 8.15
N THR A 270 1.60 -5.59 8.47
CA THR A 270 0.72 -6.66 8.02
C THR A 270 0.79 -6.61 6.49
N GLY A 271 0.85 -7.75 5.82
CA GLY A 271 0.94 -7.79 4.36
C GLY A 271 -0.29 -7.29 3.62
N ILE A 272 -1.39 -6.99 4.34
CA ILE A 272 -2.59 -6.41 3.74
C ILE A 272 -2.41 -4.90 3.55
N GLY A 273 -3.29 -4.28 2.77
CA GLY A 273 -3.24 -2.84 2.49
C GLY A 273 -3.42 -2.00 3.76
N GLU A 274 -2.82 -0.83 3.76
CA GLU A 274 -2.82 0.07 4.92
C GLU A 274 -4.22 0.50 5.33
N LEU A 275 -5.05 0.86 4.36
CA LEU A 275 -6.42 1.32 4.63
C LEU A 275 -7.30 0.15 5.07
N ALA A 276 -7.10 -1.03 4.45
CA ALA A 276 -7.81 -2.24 4.86
C ALA A 276 -7.45 -2.61 6.30
N ALA A 277 -6.18 -2.54 6.66
CA ALA A 277 -5.71 -2.82 8.03
C ALA A 277 -6.31 -1.83 9.03
N ALA A 278 -6.32 -0.54 8.67
CA ALA A 278 -6.88 0.51 9.54
C ALA A 278 -8.38 0.29 9.77
N LEU A 279 -9.13 -0.05 8.72
CA LEU A 279 -10.56 -0.34 8.82
C LEU A 279 -10.83 -1.58 9.67
N ASN A 280 -10.05 -2.64 9.48
CA ASN A 280 -10.18 -3.86 10.27
C ASN A 280 -9.90 -3.60 11.75
N GLU A 281 -8.86 -2.86 12.05
CA GLU A 281 -8.50 -2.48 13.43
C GLU A 281 -9.61 -1.63 14.06
N PHE A 282 -10.15 -0.67 13.32
CA PHE A 282 -11.23 0.20 13.81
C PHE A 282 -12.47 -0.64 14.16
N ASP A 283 -12.86 -1.58 13.28
CA ASP A 283 -14.02 -2.45 13.51
C ASP A 283 -13.86 -3.26 14.80
N ASN A 284 -12.64 -3.64 15.16
CA ASN A 284 -12.37 -4.37 16.41
C ASN A 284 -12.36 -3.43 17.63
N LYS A 285 -11.86 -2.21 17.46
CA LYS A 285 -11.68 -1.25 18.56
C LYS A 285 -12.98 -0.60 19.01
N ILE A 286 -14.03 -0.60 18.19
CA ILE A 286 -15.33 -0.04 18.58
C ILE A 286 -16.12 -0.94 19.54
N ILE A 287 -15.70 -2.21 19.67
CA ILE A 287 -16.33 -3.13 20.62
C ILE A 287 -15.62 -2.99 21.96
N LEU A 288 -16.25 -2.27 22.89
CA LEU A 288 -15.69 -1.93 24.18
C LEU A 288 -16.50 -2.59 25.30
N ASP A 289 -15.85 -2.81 26.44
CA ASP A 289 -16.51 -3.31 27.64
C ASP A 289 -17.27 -2.14 28.30
N PRO A 290 -18.61 -2.22 28.41
CA PRO A 290 -19.37 -1.13 29.05
C PRO A 290 -18.94 -0.84 30.49
N MET A 291 -18.44 -1.83 31.20
CA MET A 291 -18.01 -1.67 32.60
C MET A 291 -16.76 -0.82 32.75
N THR A 292 -15.90 -0.85 31.75
CA THR A 292 -14.61 -0.11 31.77
C THR A 292 -14.64 1.12 30.88
N PHE A 293 -15.77 1.43 30.26
CA PHE A 293 -15.88 2.55 29.33
C PHE A 293 -15.63 3.88 30.02
N SER A 294 -14.76 4.68 29.46
CA SER A 294 -14.47 6.05 29.86
C SER A 294 -14.41 6.91 28.61
N GLU A 295 -15.29 7.88 28.51
CA GLU A 295 -15.33 8.79 27.36
C GLU A 295 -13.98 9.50 27.19
N ALA A 296 -13.41 9.99 28.29
CA ALA A 296 -12.13 10.71 28.24
C ALA A 296 -11.00 9.85 27.68
N ARG A 297 -11.07 8.54 27.90
CA ARG A 297 -10.04 7.59 27.44
C ARG A 297 -10.27 7.13 26.02
N PHE A 298 -11.51 6.76 25.67
CA PHE A 298 -11.80 6.07 24.42
C PHE A 298 -12.18 7.00 23.26
N ARG A 299 -12.88 8.13 23.54
CA ARG A 299 -13.29 9.05 22.49
C ARG A 299 -12.12 9.58 21.66
N PRO A 300 -11.06 10.14 22.27
CA PRO A 300 -9.96 10.67 21.45
C PRO A 300 -9.30 9.61 20.57
N SER A 301 -9.12 8.40 21.10
CA SER A 301 -8.49 7.30 20.37
C SER A 301 -9.33 6.87 19.17
N LEU A 302 -10.64 6.69 19.36
CA LEU A 302 -11.52 6.24 18.29
C LEU A 302 -11.71 7.33 17.22
N GLU A 303 -11.85 8.59 17.65
CA GLU A 303 -11.94 9.70 16.70
C GLU A 303 -10.65 9.84 15.86
N GLU A 304 -9.52 9.68 16.50
CA GLU A 304 -8.20 9.72 15.82
C GLU A 304 -8.09 8.62 14.77
N ARG A 305 -8.46 7.40 15.14
CA ARG A 305 -8.41 6.25 14.22
C ARG A 305 -9.34 6.45 13.03
N LEU A 306 -10.53 6.93 13.30
CA LEU A 306 -11.52 7.18 12.25
C LEU A 306 -11.05 8.29 11.30
N GLU A 307 -10.50 9.38 11.82
CA GLU A 307 -10.03 10.48 10.97
C GLU A 307 -8.83 10.06 10.11
N SER A 308 -8.00 9.16 10.60
CA SER A 308 -6.92 8.55 9.80
C SER A 308 -7.49 7.78 8.61
N ILE A 309 -8.54 7.00 8.84
CA ILE A 309 -9.24 6.26 7.78
C ILE A 309 -9.85 7.24 6.77
N ILE A 310 -10.51 8.28 7.25
CA ILE A 310 -11.16 9.27 6.40
C ILE A 310 -10.12 10.03 5.57
N SER A 311 -8.94 10.27 6.13
CA SER A 311 -7.84 10.89 5.38
C SER A 311 -7.40 10.00 4.21
N GLY A 312 -7.31 8.70 4.41
CA GLY A 312 -7.04 7.76 3.32
C GLY A 312 -8.14 7.76 2.27
N ALA A 313 -9.40 7.81 2.71
CA ALA A 313 -10.55 7.90 1.80
C ALA A 313 -10.50 9.21 0.99
N ALA A 314 -10.11 10.31 1.62
CA ALA A 314 -9.98 11.61 0.95
C ALA A 314 -8.93 11.56 -0.17
N LEU A 315 -7.84 10.83 0.04
CA LEU A 315 -6.82 10.66 -1.00
C LEU A 315 -7.39 9.95 -2.23
N MET A 316 -8.20 8.92 -2.02
CA MET A 316 -8.87 8.25 -3.14
C MET A 316 -9.86 9.17 -3.84
N ALA A 317 -10.60 9.96 -3.07
CA ALA A 317 -11.58 10.90 -3.63
C ALA A 317 -10.91 12.01 -4.46
N ASP A 318 -9.69 12.40 -4.08
CA ASP A 318 -8.97 13.49 -4.77
C ASP A 318 -8.28 13.06 -6.07
N SER A 319 -8.23 11.78 -6.35
CA SER A 319 -7.60 11.31 -7.58
C SER A 319 -8.27 11.92 -8.82
N SER A 320 -7.47 12.29 -9.82
CA SER A 320 -7.94 12.93 -11.04
C SER A 320 -8.94 12.08 -11.83
N CYS A 321 -8.89 10.77 -11.64
CA CYS A 321 -9.77 9.84 -12.34
C CYS A 321 -11.07 9.57 -11.57
N THR A 322 -11.19 10.08 -10.35
CA THR A 322 -12.40 9.85 -9.55
C THR A 322 -13.53 10.72 -10.08
N ARG A 323 -14.62 10.09 -10.45
CA ARG A 323 -15.80 10.78 -10.93
C ARG A 323 -16.46 11.57 -9.80
N ASP A 324 -17.07 12.68 -10.13
CA ASP A 324 -17.69 13.59 -9.16
C ASP A 324 -18.74 12.88 -8.29
N ASP A 325 -19.57 12.03 -8.90
CA ASP A 325 -20.58 11.29 -8.14
C ASP A 325 -19.96 10.30 -7.17
N ARG A 326 -18.84 9.66 -7.56
CA ARG A 326 -18.11 8.76 -6.66
C ARG A 326 -17.48 9.54 -5.51
N ARG A 327 -16.89 10.69 -5.81
CA ARG A 327 -16.28 11.59 -4.83
C ARG A 327 -17.33 12.02 -3.79
N GLU A 328 -18.52 12.43 -4.27
CA GLU A 328 -19.61 12.84 -3.39
C GLU A 328 -20.06 11.70 -2.49
N ARG A 329 -20.15 10.48 -3.02
CA ARG A 329 -20.56 9.30 -2.25
C ARG A 329 -19.53 8.96 -1.17
N ILE A 330 -18.24 9.06 -1.51
CA ILE A 330 -17.16 8.83 -0.53
C ILE A 330 -17.27 9.84 0.60
N VAL A 331 -17.46 11.12 0.27
CA VAL A 331 -17.59 12.20 1.25
C VAL A 331 -18.83 11.97 2.13
N ALA A 332 -19.96 11.58 1.52
CA ALA A 332 -21.19 11.29 2.26
C ALA A 332 -20.99 10.13 3.24
N GLU A 333 -20.31 9.07 2.80
CA GLU A 333 -20.06 7.91 3.67
C GLU A 333 -19.08 8.26 4.80
N CYS A 334 -18.10 9.12 4.53
CA CYS A 334 -17.19 9.61 5.57
C CYS A 334 -17.96 10.37 6.67
N ASN A 335 -18.90 11.23 6.27
CA ASN A 335 -19.73 11.96 7.20
C ASN A 335 -20.66 11.03 7.97
N ALA A 336 -21.21 10.03 7.29
CA ALA A 336 -22.08 9.03 7.92
C ALA A 336 -21.34 8.22 8.97
N VAL A 337 -20.09 7.84 8.68
CA VAL A 337 -19.25 7.09 9.63
C VAL A 337 -18.93 7.96 10.85
N ARG A 338 -18.63 9.25 10.63
CA ARG A 338 -18.39 10.19 11.73
C ARG A 338 -19.60 10.29 12.64
N GLN A 339 -20.80 10.45 12.07
CA GLN A 339 -22.04 10.56 12.84
C GLN A 339 -22.32 9.26 13.60
N ALA A 340 -22.11 8.11 12.95
CA ALA A 340 -22.31 6.80 13.58
C ALA A 340 -21.39 6.63 14.79
N LEU A 341 -20.15 7.12 14.71
CA LEU A 341 -19.22 7.05 15.84
C LEU A 341 -19.72 7.92 17.01
N GLN A 342 -20.21 9.12 16.73
CA GLN A 342 -20.74 9.99 17.78
C GLN A 342 -21.96 9.34 18.45
N ASP A 343 -22.85 8.74 17.66
CA ASP A 343 -24.01 8.01 18.17
C ASP A 343 -23.58 6.83 19.04
N LEU A 344 -22.57 6.09 18.59
CA LEU A 344 -22.04 4.93 19.32
C LEU A 344 -21.44 5.34 20.66
N LEU A 345 -20.64 6.40 20.69
CA LEU A 345 -20.03 6.90 21.91
C LEU A 345 -21.08 7.38 22.90
N SER A 346 -22.13 8.05 22.40
CA SER A 346 -23.25 8.48 23.20
C SER A 346 -23.96 7.29 23.85
N GLU A 347 -24.17 6.21 23.10
CA GLU A 347 -24.82 5.00 23.62
C GLU A 347 -23.92 4.25 24.61
N TYR A 348 -22.61 4.27 24.45
CA TYR A 348 -21.68 3.73 25.45
C TYR A 348 -21.80 4.52 26.76
N MET A 349 -21.92 5.85 26.69
CA MET A 349 -22.10 6.70 27.87
C MET A 349 -23.41 6.37 28.60
N ASN A 350 -24.48 6.19 27.84
CA ASN A 350 -25.80 5.85 28.40
C ASN A 350 -25.80 4.44 29.02
N ASN A 351 -24.91 3.55 28.57
CA ASN A 351 -24.81 2.16 29.06
C ASN A 351 -23.77 2.01 30.18
N THR A 352 -23.11 3.07 30.60
CA THR A 352 -22.04 3.02 31.61
C THR A 352 -22.56 2.43 32.92
N GLY A 353 -21.79 1.50 33.47
CA GLY A 353 -22.14 0.86 34.75
C GLY A 353 -23.03 -0.36 34.61
N ARG A 354 -23.48 -0.70 33.42
CA ARG A 354 -24.23 -1.91 33.17
C ARG A 354 -23.32 -3.00 32.65
N LYS A 355 -23.47 -4.20 33.18
CA LYS A 355 -22.62 -5.34 32.83
C LYS A 355 -22.87 -5.83 31.41
N GLU A 356 -24.12 -5.76 30.96
CA GLU A 356 -24.54 -6.19 29.63
C GLU A 356 -24.81 -5.00 28.72
N LYS A 357 -24.56 -5.19 27.44
CA LYS A 357 -24.86 -4.17 26.43
C LYS A 357 -26.37 -4.12 26.21
N GLY A 358 -26.96 -2.95 26.38
CA GLY A 358 -28.37 -2.74 26.11
C GLY A 358 -28.68 -2.74 24.64
N ASP A 359 -29.96 -2.87 24.29
CA ASP A 359 -30.40 -2.91 22.90
C ASP A 359 -30.02 -1.64 22.13
N PRO A 360 -30.16 -0.41 22.68
CA PRO A 360 -29.69 0.79 21.93
C PRO A 360 -28.20 0.77 21.62
N LEU A 361 -27.37 0.26 22.53
CA LEU A 361 -25.93 0.15 22.30
C LEU A 361 -25.62 -0.86 21.20
N ASN A 362 -26.28 -2.02 21.22
CA ASN A 362 -26.10 -3.06 20.19
C ASN A 362 -26.53 -2.53 18.81
N ILE A 363 -27.61 -1.77 18.75
CA ILE A 363 -28.08 -1.13 17.51
C ILE A 363 -27.03 -0.14 17.01
N ALA A 364 -26.44 0.66 17.91
CA ALA A 364 -25.40 1.63 17.54
C ALA A 364 -24.13 0.93 17.02
N ILE A 365 -23.72 -0.20 17.61
CA ILE A 365 -22.58 -0.99 17.15
C ILE A 365 -22.85 -1.53 15.74
N ASP A 366 -24.06 -2.08 15.52
CA ASP A 366 -24.44 -2.62 14.22
C ASP A 366 -24.47 -1.51 13.16
N LYS A 367 -24.99 -0.34 13.51
CA LYS A 367 -25.04 0.83 12.62
C LYS A 367 -23.62 1.28 12.26
N MET A 368 -22.71 1.34 13.25
CA MET A 368 -21.31 1.72 13.01
C MET A 368 -20.64 0.74 12.05
N THR A 369 -20.82 -0.56 12.28
CA THR A 369 -20.26 -1.62 11.44
C THR A 369 -20.82 -1.52 10.02
N LYS A 370 -22.12 -1.26 9.89
CA LYS A 370 -22.76 -1.08 8.58
C LYS A 370 -22.15 0.12 7.85
N LYS A 371 -21.95 1.24 8.55
CA LYS A 371 -21.43 2.47 7.93
C LYS A 371 -19.97 2.30 7.50
N THR A 372 -19.14 1.61 8.27
CA THR A 372 -17.76 1.30 7.83
C THR A 372 -17.76 0.38 6.61
N ARG A 373 -18.69 -0.56 6.56
CA ARG A 373 -18.87 -1.44 5.40
C ARG A 373 -19.28 -0.65 4.16
N ASP A 374 -20.19 0.30 4.31
CA ASP A 374 -20.63 1.18 3.21
C ASP A 374 -19.46 2.01 2.69
N LEU A 375 -18.63 2.55 3.59
CA LEU A 375 -17.43 3.29 3.20
C LEU A 375 -16.45 2.39 2.44
N ARG A 376 -16.20 1.17 2.93
CA ARG A 376 -15.34 0.19 2.23
C ARG A 376 -15.84 -0.05 0.81
N ARG A 377 -17.16 -0.19 0.66
CA ARG A 377 -17.78 -0.45 -0.65
C ARG A 377 -17.51 0.70 -1.61
N GLN A 378 -17.67 1.95 -1.15
CA GLN A 378 -17.43 3.12 -1.99
C GLN A 378 -15.94 3.21 -2.37
N LEU A 379 -15.04 2.91 -1.44
CA LEU A 379 -13.60 2.91 -1.72
C LEU A 379 -13.22 1.82 -2.72
N ARG A 380 -13.78 0.61 -2.56
CA ARG A 380 -13.54 -0.46 -3.54
C ARG A 380 -14.05 -0.08 -4.92
N LYS A 381 -15.22 0.55 -5.00
CA LYS A 381 -15.79 1.00 -6.27
C LYS A 381 -14.94 2.12 -6.88
N ALA A 382 -14.41 3.03 -6.07
CA ALA A 382 -13.51 4.08 -6.55
C ALA A 382 -12.24 3.47 -7.15
N VAL A 383 -11.67 2.48 -6.51
CA VAL A 383 -10.52 1.74 -7.04
C VAL A 383 -10.89 1.07 -8.37
N MET A 384 -12.07 0.46 -8.44
CA MET A 384 -12.52 -0.18 -9.68
C MET A 384 -12.76 0.84 -10.79
N ASP A 385 -13.28 2.03 -10.45
CA ASP A 385 -13.40 3.13 -11.44
C ASP A 385 -12.04 3.45 -12.05
N HIS A 386 -11.01 3.58 -11.21
CA HIS A 386 -9.65 3.86 -11.65
C HIS A 386 -9.08 2.73 -12.50
N ILE A 387 -9.28 1.49 -12.07
CA ILE A 387 -8.81 0.31 -12.81
C ILE A 387 -9.48 0.26 -14.18
N SER A 388 -10.80 0.44 -14.21
CA SER A 388 -11.57 0.42 -15.45
C SER A 388 -11.08 1.47 -16.44
N ASP A 389 -10.71 2.66 -15.97
CA ASP A 389 -10.24 3.74 -16.82
C ASP A 389 -8.77 3.57 -17.22
N SER A 390 -7.91 3.19 -16.28
CA SER A 390 -6.46 3.21 -16.46
C SER A 390 -5.91 1.97 -17.17
N PHE A 391 -6.55 0.82 -17.00
CA PHE A 391 -6.11 -0.44 -17.62
C PHE A 391 -6.86 -0.75 -18.91
N LEU A 392 -7.55 0.24 -19.47
CA LEU A 392 -8.37 0.07 -20.66
C LEU A 392 -7.53 -0.10 -21.93
N GLU A 393 -6.58 0.81 -22.16
CA GLU A 393 -5.73 0.82 -23.35
C GLU A 393 -4.27 1.00 -22.92
N THR A 394 -3.70 -0.06 -22.38
CA THR A 394 -2.36 0.01 -21.76
C THR A 394 -1.24 0.06 -22.80
N ASN A 395 -1.49 -0.42 -24.02
CA ASN A 395 -0.46 -0.46 -25.07
C ASN A 395 -0.40 0.79 -25.94
N VAL A 396 -1.48 1.57 -26.02
CA VAL A 396 -1.54 2.71 -26.96
C VAL A 396 -0.40 3.71 -26.74
N PRO A 397 -0.09 4.15 -25.48
CA PRO A 397 1.01 5.08 -25.30
C PRO A 397 2.37 4.54 -25.76
N LEU A 398 2.61 3.24 -25.56
CA LEU A 398 3.82 2.57 -26.04
C LEU A 398 3.89 2.55 -27.57
N LEU A 399 2.81 2.16 -28.23
CA LEU A 399 2.78 2.05 -29.69
C LEU A 399 2.97 3.41 -30.36
N VAL A 400 2.36 4.46 -29.79
CA VAL A 400 2.50 5.84 -30.30
C VAL A 400 3.94 6.30 -30.14
N LEU A 401 4.57 6.00 -29.01
CA LEU A 401 5.98 6.33 -28.75
C LEU A 401 6.89 5.64 -29.78
N ILE A 402 6.66 4.36 -30.03
CA ILE A 402 7.47 3.55 -30.97
C ILE A 402 7.33 4.07 -32.40
N GLU A 403 6.11 4.43 -32.82
CA GLU A 403 5.87 4.97 -34.16
C GLU A 403 6.59 6.32 -34.34
N ALA A 404 6.55 7.18 -33.31
CA ALA A 404 7.30 8.43 -33.33
C ALA A 404 8.82 8.17 -33.44
N ALA A 405 9.32 7.17 -32.71
CA ALA A 405 10.73 6.78 -32.76
C ALA A 405 11.12 6.26 -34.15
N LYS A 406 10.26 5.45 -34.77
CA LYS A 406 10.50 4.92 -36.11
C LYS A 406 10.57 6.02 -37.18
N SER A 407 9.81 7.09 -36.98
CA SER A 407 9.83 8.24 -37.90
C SER A 407 11.10 9.09 -37.76
N GLY A 408 11.86 8.92 -36.70
CA GLY A 408 13.08 9.68 -36.43
C GLY A 408 12.86 11.09 -35.90
N ASN A 409 11.64 11.45 -35.55
CA ASN A 409 11.31 12.78 -35.04
C ASN A 409 11.56 12.83 -33.53
N GLU A 410 12.73 13.30 -33.13
CA GLU A 410 13.14 13.35 -31.72
C GLU A 410 12.23 14.23 -30.86
N LYS A 411 11.73 15.33 -31.42
CA LYS A 411 10.81 16.23 -30.70
C LYS A 411 9.53 15.50 -30.34
N GLU A 412 8.95 14.80 -31.33
CA GLU A 412 7.72 14.03 -31.18
C GLU A 412 7.93 12.89 -30.15
N VAL A 413 9.10 12.25 -30.20
CA VAL A 413 9.45 11.19 -29.25
C VAL A 413 9.48 11.72 -27.82
N LYS A 414 10.06 12.94 -27.61
CA LYS A 414 10.12 13.54 -26.28
C LYS A 414 8.72 13.87 -25.76
N GLU A 415 7.84 14.34 -26.64
CA GLU A 415 6.44 14.64 -26.26
C GLU A 415 5.70 13.35 -25.88
N TYR A 416 5.81 12.31 -26.68
CA TYR A 416 5.17 11.03 -26.40
C TYR A 416 5.84 10.27 -25.26
N ALA A 417 7.11 10.48 -25.02
CA ALA A 417 7.82 9.94 -23.85
C ALA A 417 7.22 10.50 -22.56
N GLN A 418 6.87 11.79 -22.56
CA GLN A 418 6.21 12.40 -21.38
C GLN A 418 4.82 11.77 -21.18
N VAL A 419 4.06 11.59 -22.24
CA VAL A 419 2.74 10.91 -22.19
C VAL A 419 2.91 9.48 -21.66
N PHE A 420 3.91 8.76 -22.14
CA PHE A 420 4.20 7.39 -21.74
C PHE A 420 4.56 7.34 -20.24
N ARG A 421 5.40 8.28 -19.78
CA ARG A 421 5.79 8.37 -18.37
C ARG A 421 4.58 8.62 -17.48
N GLU A 422 3.68 9.52 -17.90
CA GLU A 422 2.45 9.80 -17.15
C GLU A 422 1.55 8.57 -17.09
N HIS A 423 1.46 7.85 -18.21
CA HIS A 423 0.70 6.58 -18.28
C HIS A 423 1.27 5.55 -17.30
N ALA A 424 2.59 5.36 -17.30
CA ALA A 424 3.26 4.43 -16.40
C ALA A 424 3.02 4.80 -14.93
N ASN A 425 3.16 6.07 -14.59
CA ASN A 425 2.91 6.58 -13.24
C ASN A 425 1.47 6.33 -12.83
N LYS A 426 0.53 6.50 -13.76
CA LYS A 426 -0.89 6.28 -13.49
C LYS A 426 -1.18 4.81 -13.20
N LEU A 427 -0.59 3.89 -13.97
CA LEU A 427 -0.74 2.46 -13.73
C LEU A 427 -0.24 2.08 -12.33
N VAL A 428 0.91 2.60 -11.94
CA VAL A 428 1.50 2.36 -10.61
C VAL A 428 0.62 2.95 -9.51
N GLU A 429 0.15 4.19 -9.70
CA GLU A 429 -0.75 4.86 -8.74
C GLU A 429 -2.00 4.04 -8.49
N VAL A 430 -2.68 3.61 -9.56
CA VAL A 430 -3.92 2.83 -9.46
C VAL A 430 -3.65 1.48 -8.79
N ALA A 431 -2.54 0.83 -9.15
CA ALA A 431 -2.14 -0.44 -8.52
C ALA A 431 -1.95 -0.27 -7.02
N ASN A 432 -1.30 0.82 -6.59
CA ASN A 432 -1.08 1.11 -5.17
C ASN A 432 -2.39 1.42 -4.45
N LEU A 433 -3.33 2.10 -5.11
CA LEU A 433 -4.67 2.34 -4.53
C LEU A 433 -5.41 1.03 -4.33
N ALA A 434 -5.32 0.12 -5.28
CA ALA A 434 -5.93 -1.22 -5.16
C ALA A 434 -5.34 -1.98 -3.97
N CYS A 435 -4.02 -1.89 -3.80
CA CYS A 435 -3.32 -2.52 -2.67
C CYS A 435 -3.79 -1.96 -1.33
N SER A 436 -4.00 -0.64 -1.23
CA SER A 436 -4.30 0.03 0.03
C SER A 436 -5.59 -0.47 0.67
N ILE A 437 -6.56 -0.89 -0.13
CA ILE A 437 -7.89 -1.33 0.35
C ILE A 437 -8.01 -2.87 0.38
N SER A 438 -6.98 -3.62 -0.01
CA SER A 438 -7.06 -5.06 -0.14
C SER A 438 -6.70 -5.80 1.14
N ASN A 439 -7.47 -6.83 1.47
CA ASN A 439 -7.19 -7.77 2.56
C ASN A 439 -6.37 -8.99 2.08
N ASN A 440 -6.05 -9.08 0.81
CA ASN A 440 -5.31 -10.20 0.22
C ASN A 440 -3.81 -9.96 0.33
N GLU A 441 -3.20 -10.48 1.38
CA GLU A 441 -1.77 -10.27 1.69
C GLU A 441 -0.84 -10.70 0.54
N GLU A 442 -1.06 -11.91 0.02
CA GLU A 442 -0.22 -12.44 -1.08
C GLU A 442 -0.43 -11.66 -2.37
N GLY A 443 -1.68 -11.31 -2.65
CA GLY A 443 -2.02 -10.50 -3.83
C GLY A 443 -1.38 -9.12 -3.78
N VAL A 444 -1.40 -8.48 -2.62
CA VAL A 444 -0.78 -7.15 -2.42
C VAL A 444 0.72 -7.21 -2.71
N LYS A 445 1.41 -8.24 -2.23
CA LYS A 445 2.84 -8.43 -2.50
C LYS A 445 3.10 -8.51 -4.01
N LEU A 446 2.32 -9.32 -4.71
CA LEU A 446 2.48 -9.52 -6.16
C LEU A 446 2.24 -8.22 -6.93
N VAL A 447 1.20 -7.46 -6.55
CA VAL A 447 0.89 -6.18 -7.20
C VAL A 447 2.03 -5.19 -6.97
N ARG A 448 2.53 -5.09 -5.74
CA ARG A 448 3.60 -4.14 -5.41
C ARG A 448 4.89 -4.47 -6.15
N MET A 449 5.21 -5.76 -6.27
CA MET A 449 6.38 -6.22 -7.05
C MET A 449 6.23 -5.84 -8.52
N ALA A 450 5.06 -6.11 -9.09
CA ALA A 450 4.77 -5.79 -10.49
C ALA A 450 4.82 -4.28 -10.75
N ALA A 451 4.28 -3.47 -9.82
CA ALA A 451 4.30 -2.02 -9.93
C ALA A 451 5.74 -1.47 -9.90
N THR A 452 6.58 -2.04 -9.05
CA THR A 452 8.00 -1.67 -8.97
C THR A 452 8.70 -1.96 -10.30
N GLN A 453 8.38 -3.10 -10.93
CA GLN A 453 8.95 -3.46 -12.23
C GLN A 453 8.54 -2.49 -13.33
N ILE A 454 7.29 -2.01 -13.30
CA ILE A 454 6.80 -0.99 -14.24
C ILE A 454 7.59 0.31 -14.07
N ASP A 455 7.78 0.76 -12.82
CA ASP A 455 8.56 1.97 -12.52
C ASP A 455 10.00 1.85 -13.04
N SER A 456 10.63 0.71 -12.82
CA SER A 456 12.01 0.45 -13.26
C SER A 456 12.15 0.43 -14.77
N LEU A 457 11.15 -0.14 -15.44
CA LEU A 457 11.22 -0.39 -16.88
C LEU A 457 10.92 0.87 -17.70
N CYS A 458 10.12 1.79 -17.16
CA CYS A 458 9.67 2.99 -17.88
C CYS A 458 10.82 3.81 -18.46
N PRO A 459 11.86 4.21 -17.68
CA PRO A 459 12.98 4.96 -18.26
C PRO A 459 13.74 4.17 -19.33
N GLN A 460 13.81 2.86 -19.18
CA GLN A 460 14.52 1.99 -20.13
C GLN A 460 13.81 1.97 -21.49
N VAL A 461 12.47 1.90 -21.47
CA VAL A 461 11.65 1.94 -22.70
C VAL A 461 11.84 3.30 -23.41
N ILE A 462 11.79 4.38 -22.63
CA ILE A 462 11.97 5.75 -23.18
C ILE A 462 13.35 5.88 -23.83
N ASN A 463 14.40 5.40 -23.15
CA ASN A 463 15.77 5.46 -23.69
C ASN A 463 15.91 4.61 -24.96
N ALA A 464 15.27 3.45 -25.02
CA ALA A 464 15.23 2.62 -26.23
C ALA A 464 14.55 3.35 -27.39
N ALA A 465 13.46 4.06 -27.11
CA ALA A 465 12.75 4.87 -28.11
C ALA A 465 13.62 6.03 -28.60
N LEU A 466 14.33 6.71 -27.68
CA LEU A 466 15.24 7.79 -28.04
C LEU A 466 16.40 7.29 -28.90
N THR A 467 16.90 6.10 -28.61
CA THR A 467 17.95 5.45 -29.40
C THR A 467 17.45 5.17 -30.81
N LEU A 468 16.24 4.61 -30.92
CA LEU A 468 15.64 4.31 -32.24
C LEU A 468 15.39 5.59 -33.03
N ALA A 469 14.90 6.65 -32.37
CA ALA A 469 14.65 7.95 -33.03
C ALA A 469 15.94 8.55 -33.60
N ALA A 470 17.06 8.40 -32.86
CA ALA A 470 18.37 8.89 -33.31
C ALA A 470 18.93 8.08 -34.47
N ARG A 471 18.62 6.78 -34.54
CA ARG A 471 19.09 5.86 -35.56
C ARG A 471 17.97 4.94 -36.06
N PRO A 472 16.95 5.48 -36.78
CA PRO A 472 15.78 4.69 -37.15
C PRO A 472 16.07 3.49 -38.06
N GLN A 473 17.14 3.58 -38.83
CA GLN A 473 17.50 2.51 -39.80
C GLN A 473 18.43 1.47 -39.19
N SER A 474 18.91 1.67 -37.98
CA SER A 474 19.82 0.74 -37.31
C SER A 474 19.04 -0.51 -36.88
N LYS A 475 19.48 -1.67 -37.37
CA LYS A 475 18.89 -2.96 -36.98
C LYS A 475 19.06 -3.19 -35.48
N VAL A 476 20.22 -2.82 -34.92
CA VAL A 476 20.52 -2.95 -33.50
C VAL A 476 19.56 -2.08 -32.68
N ALA A 477 19.31 -0.82 -33.09
CA ALA A 477 18.37 0.06 -32.39
C ALA A 477 16.95 -0.49 -32.48
N GLN A 478 16.55 -1.04 -33.63
CA GLN A 478 15.23 -1.66 -33.81
C GLN A 478 15.05 -2.88 -32.89
N ASP A 479 16.05 -3.76 -32.87
CA ASP A 479 16.03 -4.95 -32.00
C ASP A 479 16.03 -4.58 -30.53
N ASN A 480 16.77 -3.56 -30.14
CA ASN A 480 16.79 -3.02 -28.79
C ASN A 480 15.39 -2.54 -28.40
N MET A 481 14.73 -1.77 -29.26
CA MET A 481 13.37 -1.29 -29.00
C MET A 481 12.39 -2.47 -28.86
N ASP A 482 12.52 -3.48 -29.73
CA ASP A 482 11.63 -4.66 -29.69
C ASP A 482 11.76 -5.40 -28.35
N VAL A 483 12.98 -5.55 -27.83
CA VAL A 483 13.22 -6.24 -26.56
C VAL A 483 12.51 -5.47 -25.42
N PHE A 484 12.68 -4.15 -25.36
CA PHE A 484 12.06 -3.32 -24.30
C PHE A 484 10.55 -3.23 -24.47
N LYS A 485 10.05 -3.20 -25.71
CA LYS A 485 8.61 -3.27 -25.99
C LYS A 485 8.03 -4.58 -25.43
N ASP A 486 8.64 -5.72 -25.75
CA ASP A 486 8.17 -7.02 -25.31
C ASP A 486 8.18 -7.12 -23.78
N GLN A 487 9.24 -6.62 -23.13
CA GLN A 487 9.34 -6.61 -21.66
C GLN A 487 8.26 -5.73 -21.05
N TRP A 488 8.00 -4.56 -21.61
CA TRP A 488 6.94 -3.66 -21.13
C TRP A 488 5.59 -4.33 -21.22
N GLU A 489 5.26 -4.89 -22.38
CA GLU A 489 3.97 -5.57 -22.60
C GLU A 489 3.78 -6.72 -21.61
N LYS A 490 4.85 -7.50 -21.38
CA LYS A 490 4.83 -8.61 -20.43
C LYS A 490 4.58 -8.10 -18.99
N GLN A 491 5.30 -7.05 -18.57
CA GLN A 491 5.17 -6.52 -17.21
C GLN A 491 3.81 -5.86 -16.98
N VAL A 492 3.25 -5.18 -17.97
CA VAL A 492 1.89 -4.60 -17.88
C VAL A 492 0.87 -5.74 -17.74
N ARG A 493 1.06 -6.83 -18.49
CA ARG A 493 0.17 -8.01 -18.36
C ARG A 493 0.24 -8.60 -16.96
N VAL A 494 1.46 -8.75 -16.42
CA VAL A 494 1.67 -9.26 -15.05
C VAL A 494 0.98 -8.34 -14.04
N LEU A 495 1.15 -7.03 -14.16
CA LEU A 495 0.53 -6.05 -13.27
C LEU A 495 -1.00 -6.13 -13.36
N THR A 496 -1.54 -6.19 -14.58
CA THR A 496 -2.99 -6.26 -14.81
C THR A 496 -3.58 -7.52 -14.15
N GLU A 497 -2.95 -8.67 -14.36
CA GLU A 497 -3.40 -9.93 -13.78
C GLU A 497 -3.33 -9.89 -12.25
N ALA A 498 -2.26 -9.32 -11.70
CA ALA A 498 -2.09 -9.21 -10.24
C ALA A 498 -3.17 -8.29 -9.64
N VAL A 499 -3.45 -7.16 -10.27
CA VAL A 499 -4.49 -6.22 -9.82
C VAL A 499 -5.87 -6.90 -9.90
N ASP A 500 -6.15 -7.61 -11.00
CA ASP A 500 -7.42 -8.32 -11.17
C ASP A 500 -7.61 -9.37 -10.07
N ASP A 501 -6.54 -10.04 -9.64
CA ASP A 501 -6.60 -11.06 -8.59
C ASP A 501 -6.97 -10.51 -7.22
N ILE A 502 -6.68 -9.23 -6.94
CA ILE A 502 -7.00 -8.63 -5.63
C ILE A 502 -8.32 -7.86 -5.65
N THR A 503 -9.00 -7.77 -6.78
CA THR A 503 -10.26 -7.03 -6.90
C THR A 503 -11.43 -7.99 -7.03
N SER A 504 -12.61 -7.53 -6.57
CA SER A 504 -13.84 -8.29 -6.62
C SER A 504 -14.41 -8.30 -8.03
N VAL A 505 -14.76 -9.48 -8.54
CA VAL A 505 -15.43 -9.62 -9.84
C VAL A 505 -16.78 -8.89 -9.81
N ASP A 506 -17.50 -8.96 -8.70
CA ASP A 506 -18.79 -8.30 -8.55
C ASP A 506 -18.67 -6.77 -8.67
N ASP A 507 -17.66 -6.19 -7.99
CA ASP A 507 -17.38 -4.76 -8.07
C ASP A 507 -16.95 -4.37 -9.49
N PHE A 508 -16.10 -5.22 -10.11
CA PHE A 508 -15.64 -5.01 -11.49
C PHE A 508 -16.81 -4.97 -12.46
N LEU A 509 -17.75 -5.91 -12.35
CA LEU A 509 -18.92 -5.98 -13.23
C LEU A 509 -19.83 -4.78 -13.03
N SER A 510 -20.08 -4.40 -11.77
CA SER A 510 -20.93 -3.26 -11.44
C SER A 510 -20.37 -1.96 -12.03
N VAL A 511 -19.08 -1.73 -11.83
CA VAL A 511 -18.40 -0.53 -12.34
C VAL A 511 -18.33 -0.55 -13.86
N SER A 512 -18.00 -1.70 -14.47
CA SER A 512 -17.91 -1.82 -15.92
C SER A 512 -19.27 -1.54 -16.57
N GLU A 513 -20.35 -2.06 -16.01
CA GLU A 513 -21.71 -1.79 -16.48
C GLU A 513 -21.99 -0.29 -16.48
N ASN A 514 -21.71 0.39 -15.38
CA ASN A 514 -21.94 1.83 -15.24
C ASN A 514 -21.08 2.65 -16.21
N HIS A 515 -19.81 2.29 -16.38
CA HIS A 515 -18.90 2.99 -17.28
C HIS A 515 -19.28 2.79 -18.73
N ILE A 516 -19.73 1.58 -19.10
CA ILE A 516 -20.18 1.30 -20.47
C ILE A 516 -21.44 2.12 -20.76
N LEU A 517 -22.38 2.21 -19.82
CA LEU A 517 -23.57 3.05 -19.99
C LEU A 517 -23.18 4.51 -20.19
N GLU A 518 -22.27 5.01 -19.37
CA GLU A 518 -21.74 6.38 -19.48
C GLU A 518 -21.11 6.62 -20.85
N ASP A 519 -20.28 5.67 -21.32
CA ASP A 519 -19.61 5.77 -22.62
C ASP A 519 -20.60 5.65 -23.77
N VAL A 520 -21.63 4.79 -23.66
CA VAL A 520 -22.71 4.68 -24.68
C VAL A 520 -23.41 6.01 -24.79
N ASN A 521 -23.77 6.65 -23.67
CA ASN A 521 -24.44 7.96 -23.69
C ASN A 521 -23.55 9.03 -24.35
N LYS A 522 -22.27 9.06 -24.00
CA LYS A 522 -21.31 10.00 -24.60
C LYS A 522 -21.14 9.74 -26.12
N CYS A 523 -21.11 8.48 -26.48
CA CYS A 523 -20.97 8.05 -27.88
C CYS A 523 -22.16 8.51 -28.72
N VAL A 524 -23.37 8.34 -28.19
CA VAL A 524 -24.61 8.77 -28.90
C VAL A 524 -24.65 10.29 -29.02
N ILE A 525 -24.28 11.02 -27.96
CA ILE A 525 -24.21 12.49 -27.99
C ILE A 525 -23.19 12.95 -29.03
N ALA A 526 -22.02 12.31 -29.09
CA ALA A 526 -20.98 12.64 -30.09
C ALA A 526 -21.49 12.40 -31.51
N LEU A 527 -22.23 11.32 -31.72
CA LEU A 527 -22.85 11.02 -33.00
C LEU A 527 -23.81 12.14 -33.42
N GLN A 528 -24.69 12.58 -32.50
CA GLN A 528 -25.69 13.62 -32.76
C GLN A 528 -25.05 14.98 -33.00
N GLU A 529 -23.94 15.26 -32.37
CA GLU A 529 -23.18 16.51 -32.53
C GLU A 529 -22.23 16.48 -33.72
N GLY A 530 -22.02 15.31 -34.32
CA GLY A 530 -21.08 15.14 -35.43
C GLY A 530 -19.62 15.18 -35.03
N ASP A 531 -19.30 14.97 -33.75
CA ASP A 531 -17.95 14.97 -33.23
C ASP A 531 -17.32 13.60 -33.43
N VAL A 532 -16.62 13.44 -34.57
CA VAL A 532 -16.03 12.16 -34.99
C VAL A 532 -14.94 11.70 -34.00
N ASP A 533 -14.15 12.64 -33.50
CA ASP A 533 -13.03 12.29 -32.56
C ASP A 533 -13.58 11.73 -31.27
N THR A 534 -14.59 12.37 -30.69
CA THR A 534 -15.23 11.88 -29.45
C THR A 534 -15.95 10.57 -29.70
N LEU A 535 -16.61 10.43 -30.83
CA LEU A 535 -17.31 9.20 -31.23
C LEU A 535 -16.31 8.02 -31.27
N ASP A 536 -15.20 8.19 -31.97
CA ASP A 536 -14.18 7.14 -32.10
C ASP A 536 -13.56 6.78 -30.75
N ARG A 537 -13.24 7.80 -29.94
CA ARG A 537 -12.63 7.60 -28.62
C ARG A 537 -13.56 6.86 -27.66
N THR A 538 -14.84 7.29 -27.59
CA THR A 538 -15.82 6.65 -26.70
C THR A 538 -16.17 5.24 -27.18
N ALA A 539 -16.27 5.04 -28.50
CA ALA A 539 -16.50 3.71 -29.08
C ALA A 539 -15.33 2.77 -28.74
N GLY A 540 -14.10 3.27 -28.80
CA GLY A 540 -12.91 2.51 -28.42
C GLY A 540 -12.94 2.12 -26.95
N ALA A 541 -13.36 3.03 -26.09
CA ALA A 541 -13.53 2.76 -24.65
C ALA A 541 -14.59 1.67 -24.42
N ILE A 542 -15.72 1.75 -25.12
CA ILE A 542 -16.79 0.74 -25.01
C ILE A 542 -16.25 -0.64 -25.40
N ARG A 543 -15.56 -0.72 -26.53
CA ARG A 543 -14.97 -1.98 -27.02
C ARG A 543 -13.95 -2.54 -26.03
N GLY A 544 -13.08 -1.67 -25.52
CA GLY A 544 -12.04 -2.08 -24.56
C GLY A 544 -12.64 -2.60 -23.27
N ARG A 545 -13.63 -1.90 -22.71
CA ARG A 545 -14.30 -2.32 -21.46
C ARG A 545 -15.06 -3.63 -21.66
N ALA A 546 -15.75 -3.78 -22.78
CA ALA A 546 -16.47 -5.01 -23.11
C ALA A 546 -15.50 -6.20 -23.24
N ALA A 547 -14.37 -5.97 -23.93
CA ALA A 547 -13.34 -7.00 -24.08
C ALA A 547 -12.76 -7.43 -22.72
N ARG A 548 -12.54 -6.48 -21.82
CA ARG A 548 -12.05 -6.78 -20.45
C ARG A 548 -13.09 -7.59 -19.67
N VAL A 549 -14.39 -7.25 -19.78
CA VAL A 549 -15.46 -8.00 -19.13
C VAL A 549 -15.45 -9.45 -19.61
N ILE A 550 -15.38 -9.65 -20.91
CA ILE A 550 -15.36 -10.99 -21.53
C ILE A 550 -14.17 -11.78 -21.02
N HIS A 551 -12.99 -11.18 -21.05
CA HIS A 551 -11.73 -11.82 -20.62
C HIS A 551 -11.77 -12.24 -19.13
N ILE A 552 -12.16 -11.30 -18.26
CA ILE A 552 -12.17 -11.53 -16.80
C ILE A 552 -13.22 -12.57 -16.43
N ILE A 553 -14.40 -12.50 -17.04
CA ILE A 553 -15.49 -13.44 -16.72
C ILE A 553 -15.18 -14.84 -17.27
N ASN A 554 -14.59 -14.96 -18.45
CA ASN A 554 -14.16 -16.25 -18.97
C ASN A 554 -13.11 -16.90 -18.04
N ALA A 555 -12.15 -16.09 -17.55
CA ALA A 555 -11.14 -16.56 -16.59
C ALA A 555 -11.78 -16.95 -15.26
N GLU A 556 -12.77 -16.19 -14.79
CA GLU A 556 -13.49 -16.49 -13.54
C GLU A 556 -14.22 -17.83 -13.63
N MET A 557 -14.82 -18.12 -14.80
CA MET A 557 -15.58 -19.36 -15.00
C MET A 557 -14.69 -20.61 -14.93
N GLU A 558 -13.39 -20.47 -15.15
CA GLU A 558 -12.43 -21.58 -15.00
C GLU A 558 -12.32 -22.04 -13.55
N ASN A 559 -12.71 -21.21 -12.59
CA ASN A 559 -12.68 -21.52 -11.16
C ASN A 559 -13.89 -22.36 -10.72
N TYR A 560 -14.87 -22.56 -11.57
CA TYR A 560 -16.12 -23.29 -11.28
C TYR A 560 -16.17 -24.58 -12.07
N GLU A 561 -16.82 -25.58 -11.50
CA GLU A 561 -17.09 -26.85 -12.19
C GLU A 561 -18.06 -26.59 -13.35
N ALA A 562 -17.83 -27.25 -14.46
CA ALA A 562 -18.69 -27.14 -15.63
C ALA A 562 -20.12 -27.57 -15.28
N GLY A 563 -21.10 -26.74 -15.64
CA GLY A 563 -22.50 -26.98 -15.32
C GLY A 563 -23.40 -25.90 -15.87
N VAL A 564 -24.64 -25.90 -15.47
CA VAL A 564 -25.66 -24.95 -15.95
C VAL A 564 -25.22 -23.50 -15.74
N TYR A 565 -24.64 -23.21 -14.57
CA TYR A 565 -24.17 -21.86 -14.23
C TYR A 565 -23.09 -21.37 -15.19
N THR A 566 -22.01 -22.15 -15.34
CA THR A 566 -20.91 -21.80 -16.23
C THR A 566 -21.36 -21.73 -17.69
N GLU A 567 -22.27 -22.61 -18.09
CA GLU A 567 -22.81 -22.62 -19.44
C GLU A 567 -23.58 -21.33 -19.74
N LYS A 568 -24.43 -20.88 -18.79
CA LYS A 568 -25.21 -19.64 -18.95
C LYS A 568 -24.32 -18.42 -19.00
N VAL A 569 -23.31 -18.33 -18.15
CA VAL A 569 -22.38 -17.21 -18.12
C VAL A 569 -21.55 -17.18 -19.40
N LEU A 570 -21.01 -18.32 -19.82
CA LEU A 570 -20.20 -18.42 -21.05
C LEU A 570 -21.03 -18.15 -22.29
N GLU A 571 -22.31 -18.54 -22.30
CA GLU A 571 -23.25 -18.23 -23.37
C GLU A 571 -23.43 -16.71 -23.49
N ALA A 572 -23.60 -16.03 -22.35
CA ALA A 572 -23.75 -14.56 -22.32
C ALA A 572 -22.47 -13.86 -22.80
N THR A 573 -21.28 -14.32 -22.40
CA THR A 573 -20.01 -13.75 -22.86
C THR A 573 -19.80 -13.99 -24.34
N LYS A 574 -20.17 -15.17 -24.81
CA LYS A 574 -20.06 -15.54 -26.24
C LYS A 574 -20.99 -14.68 -27.12
N LEU A 575 -22.21 -14.46 -26.64
CA LEU A 575 -23.17 -13.60 -27.36
C LEU A 575 -22.61 -12.18 -27.49
N LEU A 576 -22.07 -11.65 -26.39
CA LEU A 576 -21.46 -10.30 -26.41
C LEU A 576 -20.27 -10.25 -27.37
N SER A 577 -19.34 -11.22 -27.30
CA SER A 577 -18.10 -11.19 -28.07
C SER A 577 -18.31 -11.51 -29.56
N GLU A 578 -19.21 -12.44 -29.91
CA GLU A 578 -19.34 -12.93 -31.28
C GLU A 578 -20.44 -12.24 -32.07
N THR A 579 -21.47 -11.70 -31.42
CA THR A 579 -22.65 -11.11 -32.10
C THR A 579 -22.75 -9.61 -31.84
N VAL A 580 -22.78 -9.20 -30.56
CA VAL A 580 -23.08 -7.80 -30.20
C VAL A 580 -21.90 -6.88 -30.51
N MET A 581 -20.67 -7.26 -30.11
CA MET A 581 -19.50 -6.39 -30.35
C MET A 581 -19.17 -6.22 -31.84
N PRO A 582 -19.19 -7.26 -32.68
CA PRO A 582 -18.93 -7.06 -34.11
C PRO A 582 -19.95 -6.15 -34.77
N ARG A 583 -21.24 -6.25 -34.42
CA ARG A 583 -22.29 -5.36 -34.92
C ARG A 583 -22.04 -3.91 -34.49
N PHE A 584 -21.67 -3.70 -33.22
CA PHE A 584 -21.34 -2.36 -32.72
C PHE A 584 -20.16 -1.78 -33.50
N ALA A 585 -19.08 -2.57 -33.68
CA ALA A 585 -17.88 -2.15 -34.41
C ALA A 585 -18.24 -1.74 -35.86
N GLU A 586 -19.10 -2.51 -36.52
CA GLU A 586 -19.57 -2.21 -37.86
C GLU A 586 -20.35 -0.88 -37.91
N GLN A 587 -21.25 -0.66 -36.95
CA GLN A 587 -22.03 0.57 -36.85
C GLN A 587 -21.13 1.78 -36.55
N VAL A 588 -20.09 1.61 -35.75
CA VAL A 588 -19.12 2.68 -35.48
C VAL A 588 -18.39 3.07 -36.79
N GLU A 589 -17.93 2.09 -37.57
CA GLU A 589 -17.25 2.34 -38.85
C GLU A 589 -18.17 3.08 -39.83
N VAL A 590 -19.42 2.65 -39.93
CA VAL A 590 -20.42 3.28 -40.79
C VAL A 590 -20.65 4.73 -40.34
N ALA A 591 -20.79 4.97 -39.05
CA ALA A 591 -21.01 6.31 -38.51
C ALA A 591 -19.81 7.23 -38.78
N ILE A 592 -18.60 6.73 -38.59
CA ILE A 592 -17.35 7.52 -38.78
C ILE A 592 -17.25 7.88 -40.27
N GLU A 593 -17.49 6.92 -41.15
CA GLU A 593 -17.47 7.17 -42.60
C GLU A 593 -18.52 8.22 -43.01
N ALA A 594 -19.72 8.10 -42.48
CA ALA A 594 -20.83 9.03 -42.80
C ALA A 594 -20.49 10.46 -42.31
N LEU A 595 -19.95 10.61 -41.11
CA LEU A 595 -19.61 11.91 -40.54
C LEU A 595 -18.37 12.53 -41.14
N SER A 596 -17.42 11.70 -41.60
CA SER A 596 -16.15 12.14 -42.17
C SER A 596 -16.28 12.51 -43.66
N ALA A 597 -17.36 12.13 -44.33
CA ALA A 597 -17.58 12.38 -45.74
C ALA A 597 -17.78 13.88 -45.98
N ASN A 598 -17.20 14.41 -47.06
CA ASN A 598 -17.38 15.80 -47.47
C ASN A 598 -18.83 16.13 -47.86
N VAL A 599 -19.58 15.12 -48.28
CA VAL A 599 -21.00 15.23 -48.56
C VAL A 599 -21.73 14.34 -47.53
N PRO A 600 -22.73 14.89 -46.80
CA PRO A 600 -23.45 14.10 -45.81
C PRO A 600 -24.07 12.86 -46.45
N GLN A 601 -23.75 11.68 -45.96
CA GLN A 601 -24.30 10.42 -46.39
C GLN A 601 -25.42 10.00 -45.45
N PRO A 602 -26.48 9.37 -45.97
CA PRO A 602 -27.57 8.88 -45.15
C PRO A 602 -27.07 7.81 -44.18
N PHE A 603 -27.46 7.96 -42.93
CA PHE A 603 -27.00 7.09 -41.85
C PHE A 603 -28.16 6.80 -40.89
N GLU A 604 -28.36 5.53 -40.59
CA GLU A 604 -29.43 5.09 -39.69
C GLU A 604 -28.97 5.24 -38.22
N GLU A 605 -29.26 6.41 -37.65
CA GLU A 605 -28.88 6.73 -36.25
C GLU A 605 -29.46 5.73 -35.26
N ASN A 606 -30.71 5.27 -35.50
CA ASN A 606 -31.38 4.33 -34.60
C ASN A 606 -30.68 2.99 -34.56
N GLU A 607 -30.10 2.51 -35.65
CA GLU A 607 -29.35 1.25 -35.71
C GLU A 607 -28.08 1.36 -34.87
N PHE A 608 -27.41 2.51 -34.91
CA PHE A 608 -26.22 2.78 -34.07
C PHE A 608 -26.62 2.79 -32.60
N ILE A 609 -27.69 3.50 -32.25
CA ILE A 609 -28.16 3.60 -30.87
C ILE A 609 -28.53 2.21 -30.34
N ASP A 610 -29.24 1.40 -31.15
CA ASP A 610 -29.61 0.04 -30.76
C ASP A 610 -28.39 -0.85 -30.57
N ALA A 611 -27.41 -0.77 -31.48
CA ALA A 611 -26.18 -1.56 -31.38
C ALA A 611 -25.36 -1.20 -30.12
N SER A 612 -25.28 0.10 -29.81
CA SER A 612 -24.54 0.56 -28.62
C SER A 612 -25.28 0.15 -27.34
N ARG A 613 -26.60 0.23 -27.32
CA ARG A 613 -27.41 -0.17 -26.18
C ARG A 613 -27.30 -1.69 -25.92
N LEU A 614 -27.20 -2.49 -27.00
CA LEU A 614 -27.04 -3.94 -26.86
C LEU A 614 -25.71 -4.30 -26.21
N VAL A 615 -24.67 -3.49 -26.37
CA VAL A 615 -23.41 -3.71 -25.65
C VAL A 615 -23.63 -3.57 -24.12
N TYR A 616 -24.32 -2.50 -23.74
CA TYR A 616 -24.67 -2.29 -22.31
C TYR A 616 -25.54 -3.44 -21.79
N ASP A 617 -26.57 -3.83 -22.54
CA ASP A 617 -27.49 -4.91 -22.17
C ASP A 617 -26.72 -6.23 -22.04
N GLY A 618 -25.76 -6.50 -22.94
CA GLY A 618 -24.93 -7.69 -22.90
C GLY A 618 -24.09 -7.78 -21.61
N VAL A 619 -23.48 -6.67 -21.22
CA VAL A 619 -22.68 -6.61 -19.98
C VAL A 619 -23.59 -6.79 -18.77
N ARG A 620 -24.76 -6.14 -18.76
CA ARG A 620 -25.76 -6.29 -17.71
C ARG A 620 -26.22 -7.76 -17.59
N ASP A 621 -26.45 -8.44 -18.72
CA ASP A 621 -26.86 -9.84 -18.74
C ASP A 621 -25.76 -10.74 -18.19
N ILE A 622 -24.48 -10.46 -18.51
CA ILE A 622 -23.34 -11.18 -17.96
C ILE A 622 -23.32 -11.02 -16.43
N ARG A 623 -23.49 -9.77 -15.96
CA ARG A 623 -23.51 -9.49 -14.53
C ARG A 623 -24.63 -10.27 -13.82
N LYS A 624 -25.84 -10.27 -14.40
CA LYS A 624 -26.98 -11.00 -13.85
C LYS A 624 -26.69 -12.51 -13.78
N ALA A 625 -26.12 -13.07 -14.85
CA ALA A 625 -25.78 -14.49 -14.91
C ALA A 625 -24.73 -14.86 -13.85
N VAL A 626 -23.69 -14.02 -13.70
CA VAL A 626 -22.61 -14.25 -12.72
C VAL A 626 -23.18 -14.23 -11.30
N LEU A 627 -24.07 -13.28 -11.01
CA LEU A 627 -24.64 -13.13 -9.66
C LEU A 627 -25.70 -14.18 -9.33
N MET A 628 -26.19 -14.90 -10.30
CA MET A 628 -27.32 -15.83 -10.10
C MET A 628 -27.04 -16.94 -9.07
N ILE A 629 -25.84 -17.49 -9.06
CA ILE A 629 -25.48 -18.52 -8.05
C ILE A 629 -25.08 -17.89 -6.73
N ARG A 630 -24.45 -16.79 -6.79
CA ARG A 630 -24.11 -16.08 -5.55
C ARG A 630 -25.33 -15.57 -4.80
N UNK A 631 -26.26 -15.35 -5.39
CA UNK A 631 -27.56 -14.96 -4.85
C UNK A 631 -28.13 -16.13 -4.06
N UNK A 632 -27.84 -17.19 -4.48
CA UNK A 632 -28.34 -18.38 -3.84
C UNK A 632 -27.63 -18.69 -2.54
N UNK A 633 -26.51 -18.44 -2.58
CA UNK A 633 -25.70 -18.68 -1.43
C UNK A 633 -25.68 -17.51 -0.48
N UNK A 634 -25.77 -16.53 -1.07
CA UNK A 634 -25.85 -15.27 -0.41
C UNK A 634 -27.31 -14.84 -0.18
N UNK A 635 -27.99 -15.59 -0.63
CA UNK A 635 -29.40 -15.31 -0.52
C UNK A 635 -29.88 -15.09 0.89
N UNK A 636 -29.30 -15.66 1.68
CA UNK A 636 -29.59 -15.46 3.06
C UNK A 636 -28.93 -14.17 3.56
N UNK A 637 -27.92 -13.97 3.12
CA UNK A 637 -27.24 -12.83 3.48
C UNK A 637 -27.36 -11.70 2.50
N UNK A 638 -27.44 -12.19 1.45
CA UNK A 638 -27.60 -11.32 0.36
C UNK A 638 -28.99 -10.82 0.09
N UNK A 639 -29.70 -11.50 0.48
CA UNK A 639 -31.05 -11.12 0.28
C UNK A 639 -31.36 -9.78 0.91
N UNK A 640 -30.74 -9.72 1.85
CA UNK A 640 -30.81 -8.46 2.50
C UNK A 640 -29.98 -7.40 1.77
N UNK A 641 -29.03 -7.82 1.40
CA UNK A 641 -28.20 -6.97 0.68
C UNK A 641 -28.62 -6.78 -0.75
N UNK A 642 -29.08 -7.69 -1.14
CA UNK A 642 -29.56 -7.71 -2.48
C UNK A 642 -30.85 -6.92 -2.64
N UNK A 643 -31.45 -7.09 -1.69
CA UNK A 643 -32.63 -6.31 -1.70
C UNK A 643 -32.31 -4.87 -1.61
N UNK A 644 -31.38 -4.74 -0.90
CA UNK A 644 -30.89 -3.44 -0.76
C UNK A 644 -30.20 -2.97 -2.02
N UNK A 645 -29.60 -3.85 -2.50
CA UNK A 645 -28.95 -3.56 -3.70
C UNK A 645 -29.92 -3.46 -4.87
N UNK A 646 -30.68 -4.13 -4.76
CA UNK A 646 -31.66 -4.11 -5.76
C UNK A 646 -32.53 -2.88 -5.64
N UNK A 647 -32.66 -2.67 -4.54
CA UNK A 647 -33.36 -1.46 -4.26
C UNK A 647 -32.48 -0.30 -4.59
N UNK A 648 -31.39 -0.49 -4.37
CA UNK A 648 -30.48 0.50 -4.65
C UNK A 648 -30.23 0.60 -6.16
N UNK A 649 -30.26 -0.44 -6.63
CA UNK A 649 -30.10 -0.49 -8.03
C UNK A 649 -31.35 0.01 -8.72
N UNK A 650 -32.21 -0.26 -8.19
CA UNK A 650 -33.40 0.22 -8.75
C UNK A 650 -33.55 1.69 -8.47
N UNK A 651 -33.12 1.95 -7.44
CA UNK A 651 -33.06 3.28 -7.06
C UNK A 651 -32.05 4.04 -7.86
N UNK A 652 -31.14 3.41 -8.06
CA UNK A 652 -30.16 4.00 -8.82
C UNK A 652 -30.56 4.14 -10.26
N UNK A 653 -31.13 3.30 -10.57
CA UNK A 653 -31.62 3.34 -11.90
C UNK A 653 -32.74 4.36 -12.04
N UNK A 654 -33.34 4.37 -11.11
CA UNK A 654 -34.37 5.35 -11.07
C UNK A 654 -33.74 6.70 -10.86
N UNK A 655 -32.86 6.69 -10.17
CA UNK A 655 -32.20 7.89 -9.88
C UNK A 655 -31.43 8.39 -11.10
N UNK A 656 -31.03 7.53 -11.72
CA UNK A 656 -30.35 7.88 -12.90
C UNK A 656 -31.27 8.40 -13.97
N UNK A 657 -32.20 7.99 -13.85
CA UNK A 657 -33.16 8.43 -14.78
C UNK A 657 -33.78 9.76 -14.37
N UNK A 658 -33.83 9.85 -13.22
CA UNK A 658 -34.34 11.07 -12.68
C UNK A 658 -33.27 12.14 -12.70
N UNK A 659 -32.24 11.84 -12.63
CA UNK A 659 -31.23 12.76 -12.63
C UNK A 659 -30.99 13.47 -13.93
N UNK A 660 -31.27 12.87 -14.79
CA UNK A 660 -31.14 13.45 -16.05
C UNK A 660 -32.16 14.55 -16.32
N UNK A 661 -33.02 14.47 -15.65
CA UNK A 661 -34.01 15.43 -15.87
C UNK A 661 -33.83 16.64 -14.99
N UNK A 662 -33.25 16.51 -14.08
CA UNK A 662 -33.17 17.59 -13.17
C UNK A 662 -32.06 18.54 -13.42
N UNK A 663 -31.41 18.42 -14.19
CA UNK A 663 -30.27 19.19 -14.45
C UNK A 663 -30.47 20.60 -14.91
N UNK A 664 -31.38 20.88 -15.08
CA UNK A 664 -31.52 22.17 -15.59
C UNK A 664 -31.83 23.23 -14.54
N UNK A 665 -31.73 22.89 -13.52
CA UNK A 665 -32.10 23.87 -12.59
C UNK A 665 -31.01 24.78 -12.36
N UNK A 666 -31.11 25.72 -12.73
CA UNK A 666 -30.21 26.72 -12.73
C UNK A 666 -29.58 27.03 -11.46
N UNK A 667 -28.84 27.58 -11.71
CA UNK A 667 -28.09 27.86 -10.63
C UNK A 667 -28.37 29.13 -9.96
N UNK A 668 -29.25 29.21 -9.70
CA UNK A 668 -29.58 30.29 -8.81
C UNK A 668 -28.69 30.22 -7.65
N ALA A 669 -28.80 31.25 -6.80
CA ALA A 669 -28.16 31.33 -5.50
C ALA A 669 -28.50 30.05 -4.72
N ILE A 670 -27.64 29.21 -4.68
CA ILE A 670 -27.82 27.83 -4.18
C ILE A 670 -28.25 27.85 -2.70
N MET A 671 -27.64 28.73 -1.89
CA MET A 671 -28.02 28.85 -0.47
C MET A 671 -29.42 29.40 -0.26
N ALA A 672 -29.87 30.23 -1.19
CA ALA A 672 -31.24 30.77 -1.11
C ALA A 672 -32.27 29.70 -1.46
N GLN A 673 -31.89 28.68 -2.21
CA GLN A 673 -32.79 27.63 -2.69
C GLN A 673 -32.88 26.42 -1.75
N LEU A 674 -31.96 26.31 -0.78
CA LEU A 674 -31.98 25.18 0.15
C LEU A 674 -33.21 25.23 1.06
N PRO A 675 -33.84 24.08 1.32
CA PRO A 675 -34.90 23.99 2.29
C PRO A 675 -34.46 24.49 3.67
N GLN A 676 -35.40 25.00 4.45
CA GLN A 676 -35.09 25.54 5.78
C GLN A 676 -34.42 24.49 6.68
N GLU A 677 -34.83 23.24 6.56
CA GLU A 677 -34.24 22.13 7.33
C GLU A 677 -32.76 21.93 7.01
N GLU A 678 -32.40 22.05 5.73
CA GLU A 678 -30.99 21.89 5.31
C GLU A 678 -30.16 23.08 5.76
N LYS A 679 -30.74 24.29 5.72
CA LYS A 679 -30.07 25.49 6.26
C LYS A 679 -29.82 25.34 7.75
N ALA A 680 -30.78 24.74 8.48
CA ALA A 680 -30.64 24.48 9.92
C ALA A 680 -29.55 23.48 10.21
N LYS A 681 -29.40 22.45 9.37
CA LYS A 681 -28.32 21.44 9.49
C LYS A 681 -26.96 22.09 9.27
N ILE A 682 -26.81 22.94 8.25
CA ILE A 682 -25.56 23.66 7.99
C ILE A 682 -25.26 24.57 9.18
N ALA A 683 -26.24 25.30 9.72
CA ALA A 683 -26.08 26.17 10.89
C ALA A 683 -25.61 25.39 12.11
N GLU A 684 -26.15 24.18 12.30
CA GLU A 684 -25.75 23.30 13.41
C GLU A 684 -24.29 22.90 13.26
N GLN A 685 -23.88 22.50 12.05
CA GLN A 685 -22.50 22.12 11.78
C GLN A 685 -21.53 23.29 11.98
N VAL A 686 -21.92 24.46 11.56
CA VAL A 686 -21.15 25.69 11.77
C VAL A 686 -20.99 25.98 13.27
N GLU A 687 -22.06 25.77 14.07
CA GLU A 687 -22.00 25.96 15.53
C GLU A 687 -21.00 24.99 16.16
N ILE A 688 -20.99 23.72 15.71
CA ILE A 688 -19.99 22.72 16.17
C ILE A 688 -18.59 23.17 15.78
N PHE A 689 -18.43 23.71 14.58
CA PHE A 689 -17.16 24.26 14.12
C PHE A 689 -16.71 25.43 15.01
N HIS A 690 -17.62 26.33 15.38
CA HIS A 690 -17.34 27.45 16.29
C HIS A 690 -16.85 26.97 17.65
N GLN A 691 -17.40 25.87 18.15
CA GLN A 691 -16.97 25.27 19.42
C GLN A 691 -15.50 24.79 19.29
N GLU A 692 -15.12 24.17 18.17
CA GLU A 692 -13.75 23.73 17.93
C GLU A 692 -12.82 24.94 17.73
N LYS A 693 -13.33 25.99 17.05
CA LYS A 693 -12.60 27.24 16.90
C LYS A 693 -12.30 27.87 18.27
N SER A 694 -13.27 27.84 19.20
CA SER A 694 -13.07 28.36 20.56
C SER A 694 -11.94 27.62 21.28
N LYS A 695 -11.82 26.31 21.08
CA LYS A 695 -10.73 25.50 21.64
C LYS A 695 -9.37 25.97 21.09
N LEU A 696 -9.30 26.18 19.78
CA LEU A 696 -8.06 26.66 19.16
C LEU A 696 -7.73 28.08 19.61
N ASP A 697 -8.73 28.97 19.63
CA ASP A 697 -8.56 30.35 20.12
C ASP A 697 -8.05 30.38 21.55
N ALA A 698 -8.61 29.53 22.42
CA ALA A 698 -8.17 29.42 23.82
C ALA A 698 -6.73 28.94 23.92
N GLU A 699 -6.34 28.01 23.09
CA GLU A 699 -4.97 27.48 23.08
C GLU A 699 -3.95 28.50 22.59
N VAL A 700 -4.25 29.19 21.46
CA VAL A 700 -3.30 30.16 20.91
C VAL A 700 -3.27 31.46 21.70
N ALA A 701 -4.37 31.80 22.40
CA ALA A 701 -4.46 33.01 23.23
C ALA A 701 -3.52 32.95 24.45
N LYS A 702 -3.10 31.78 24.86
CA LYS A 702 -2.13 31.57 25.94
C LYS A 702 -0.74 32.12 25.61
N TRP A 703 -0.43 32.21 24.33
CA TRP A 703 0.95 32.39 23.86
C TRP A 703 1.16 33.73 23.17
N ASP A 704 2.30 34.32 23.45
CA ASP A 704 2.80 35.49 22.72
C ASP A 704 3.28 35.00 21.37
N ASP A 705 2.78 35.59 20.27
CA ASP A 705 3.15 35.19 18.91
C ASP A 705 4.50 35.75 18.47
N SER A 706 5.08 36.68 19.23
CA SER A 706 6.43 37.15 18.94
C SER A 706 7.46 36.06 19.17
N GLY A 707 8.19 35.66 18.16
CA GLY A 707 9.16 34.58 18.24
C GLY A 707 8.57 33.20 18.22
N ASN A 708 7.29 33.06 17.89
CA ASN A 708 6.64 31.75 17.79
C ASN A 708 5.76 31.68 16.55
N ASP A 709 6.38 31.32 15.45
CA ASP A 709 5.70 31.24 14.15
C ASP A 709 4.67 30.11 14.08
N ILE A 710 4.78 29.07 14.95
CA ILE A 710 3.76 28.02 15.05
C ILE A 710 2.42 28.63 15.49
N ILE A 711 2.46 29.52 16.49
CA ILE A 711 1.25 30.24 16.97
C ILE A 711 0.72 31.18 15.88
N VAL A 712 1.60 31.90 15.20
CA VAL A 712 1.23 32.80 14.11
C VAL A 712 0.48 32.02 13.01
N LEU A 713 1.04 30.88 12.60
CA LEU A 713 0.47 30.04 11.56
C LEU A 713 -0.86 29.43 12.00
N ALA A 714 -0.96 29.01 13.28
CA ALA A 714 -2.21 28.48 13.84
C ALA A 714 -3.33 29.51 13.78
N LYS A 715 -3.04 30.76 14.16
CA LYS A 715 -4.00 31.87 14.08
C LYS A 715 -4.42 32.14 12.63
N GLN A 716 -3.44 32.14 11.72
CA GLN A 716 -3.68 32.38 10.29
C GLN A 716 -4.59 31.31 9.70
N MET A 717 -4.30 30.03 10.00
CA MET A 717 -5.12 28.90 9.53
C MET A 717 -6.54 28.99 10.09
N CYS A 718 -6.67 29.34 11.38
CA CYS A 718 -7.95 29.49 12.05
C CYS A 718 -8.82 30.54 11.34
N MET A 719 -8.24 31.69 11.02
CA MET A 719 -8.94 32.78 10.36
C MET A 719 -9.42 32.38 8.95
N ILE A 720 -8.57 31.71 8.18
CA ILE A 720 -8.91 31.28 6.84
C ILE A 720 -10.03 30.21 6.89
N MET A 721 -9.93 29.27 7.80
CA MET A 721 -10.98 28.21 7.97
C MET A 721 -12.32 28.86 8.36
N MET A 722 -12.27 29.88 9.18
CA MET A 722 -13.46 30.64 9.58
C MET A 722 -14.12 31.28 8.35
N GLU A 723 -13.31 31.92 7.49
CA GLU A 723 -13.81 32.54 6.25
C GLU A 723 -14.43 31.50 5.32
N MET A 724 -13.81 30.34 5.18
CA MET A 724 -14.33 29.25 4.35
C MET A 724 -15.66 28.71 4.89
N THR A 725 -15.75 28.56 6.20
CA THR A 725 -16.96 28.08 6.86
C THR A 725 -18.10 29.09 6.71
N ASP A 726 -17.81 30.40 6.86
CA ASP A 726 -18.78 31.46 6.65
C ASP A 726 -19.30 31.46 5.20
N PHE A 727 -18.45 31.14 4.24
CA PHE A 727 -18.83 31.04 2.83
C PHE A 727 -19.96 30.00 2.63
N THR A 728 -19.95 28.91 3.39
CA THR A 728 -20.99 27.88 3.27
C THR A 728 -22.38 28.42 3.61
N ARG A 729 -22.43 29.54 4.35
CA ARG A 729 -23.70 30.23 4.72
C ARG A 729 -23.93 31.49 3.91
N GLY A 730 -23.14 31.72 2.89
CA GLY A 730 -23.21 32.93 2.10
C GLY A 730 -22.75 34.19 2.81
N LYS A 731 -21.96 34.03 3.87
CA LYS A 731 -21.42 35.12 4.67
C LYS A 731 -19.91 35.24 4.51
N GLY A 732 -19.34 36.30 5.00
CA GLY A 732 -17.90 36.49 5.05
C GLY A 732 -17.32 37.11 3.79
N PRO A 733 -15.97 37.24 3.73
CA PRO A 733 -15.31 37.94 2.66
C PRO A 733 -15.16 37.15 1.35
N LEU A 734 -15.26 35.82 1.38
CA LEU A 734 -15.16 34.98 0.17
C LEU A 734 -16.45 35.13 -0.63
N LYS A 735 -16.34 35.50 -1.91
CA LYS A 735 -17.49 35.83 -2.73
C LYS A 735 -17.81 34.77 -3.79
N ASN A 736 -16.83 34.01 -4.21
CA ASN A 736 -17.00 33.01 -5.28
C ASN A 736 -16.21 31.74 -4.98
N THR A 737 -16.42 30.74 -5.79
CA THR A 737 -15.79 29.43 -5.62
C THR A 737 -14.28 29.49 -5.79
N SER A 738 -13.79 30.38 -6.64
CA SER A 738 -12.37 30.61 -6.82
C SER A 738 -11.72 31.10 -5.53
N ASP A 739 -12.42 31.99 -4.80
CA ASP A 739 -11.96 32.49 -3.49
C ASP A 739 -11.81 31.34 -2.48
N VAL A 740 -12.74 30.37 -2.49
CA VAL A 740 -12.70 29.20 -1.59
C VAL A 740 -11.48 28.33 -1.92
N ILE A 741 -11.25 28.10 -3.20
CA ILE A 741 -10.09 27.28 -3.65
C ILE A 741 -8.79 27.99 -3.27
N ASN A 742 -8.72 29.29 -3.46
CA ASN A 742 -7.54 30.08 -3.07
C ASN A 742 -7.33 30.06 -1.55
N ALA A 743 -8.41 30.09 -0.77
CA ALA A 743 -8.35 29.96 0.69
C ALA A 743 -7.78 28.61 1.09
N ALA A 744 -8.24 27.52 0.45
CA ALA A 744 -7.71 26.18 0.70
C ALA A 744 -6.21 26.10 0.36
N LYS A 745 -5.80 26.76 -0.71
CA LYS A 745 -4.39 26.87 -1.09
C LYS A 745 -3.56 27.58 -0.01
N LYS A 746 -4.08 28.69 0.51
CA LYS A 746 -3.40 29.44 1.59
C LYS A 746 -3.28 28.60 2.87
N ILE A 747 -4.31 27.81 3.18
CA ILE A 747 -4.26 26.88 4.33
C ILE A 747 -3.17 25.83 4.11
N ALA A 748 -3.07 25.26 2.91
CA ALA A 748 -2.05 24.27 2.59
C ALA A 748 -0.65 24.85 2.72
N GLU A 749 -0.46 26.10 2.27
CA GLU A 749 0.82 26.82 2.39
C GLU A 749 1.18 27.04 3.87
N ALA A 750 0.21 27.50 4.67
CA ALA A 750 0.41 27.70 6.11
C ALA A 750 0.70 26.38 6.82
N GLY A 751 -0.02 25.32 6.46
CA GLY A 751 0.20 23.97 6.99
C GLY A 751 1.59 23.45 6.68
N SER A 752 2.08 23.70 5.46
CA SER A 752 3.43 23.31 5.05
C SER A 752 4.49 24.02 5.88
N ARG A 753 4.30 25.32 6.11
CA ARG A 753 5.22 26.13 6.93
C ARG A 753 5.20 25.66 8.39
N MET A 754 4.00 25.36 8.92
CA MET A 754 3.85 24.82 10.28
C MET A 754 4.53 23.46 10.40
N ASP A 755 4.40 22.63 9.38
CA ASP A 755 5.04 21.31 9.34
C ASP A 755 6.55 21.43 9.46
N LYS A 756 7.17 22.33 8.69
CA LYS A 756 8.63 22.52 8.74
C LYS A 756 9.10 22.94 10.14
N LEU A 757 8.39 23.89 10.73
CA LEU A 757 8.74 24.39 12.06
C LEU A 757 8.54 23.31 13.15
N ALA A 758 7.42 22.62 13.12
CA ALA A 758 7.10 21.60 14.12
C ALA A 758 8.00 20.39 13.98
N ARG A 759 8.40 20.03 12.75
CA ARG A 759 9.38 18.94 12.54
C ARG A 759 10.72 19.32 13.15
N ALA A 760 11.15 20.56 13.00
CA ALA A 760 12.38 21.03 13.63
C ALA A 760 12.28 20.93 15.14
N VAL A 761 11.12 21.26 15.73
CA VAL A 761 10.87 21.07 17.15
C VAL A 761 10.93 19.58 17.54
N ALA A 762 10.31 18.71 16.74
CA ALA A 762 10.32 17.27 16.96
C ALA A 762 11.74 16.70 16.93
N ASP A 763 12.55 17.19 15.98
CA ASP A 763 13.94 16.71 15.82
C ASP A 763 14.79 17.09 17.04
N GLN A 764 14.49 18.20 17.69
CA GLN A 764 15.19 18.62 18.91
C GLN A 764 14.69 17.85 20.15
N CYS A 765 13.51 17.23 20.09
CA CYS A 765 12.89 16.59 21.25
C CYS A 765 13.64 15.31 21.62
N PRO A 766 14.12 15.20 22.87
CA PRO A 766 14.82 13.97 23.31
C PRO A 766 13.88 12.82 23.63
N ASP A 767 12.58 13.08 23.80
CA ASP A 767 11.58 12.09 24.18
C ASP A 767 10.96 11.52 22.89
N SER A 768 11.22 10.24 22.64
CA SER A 768 10.74 9.53 21.45
C SER A 768 9.22 9.54 21.32
N ALA A 769 8.50 9.38 22.44
CA ALA A 769 7.04 9.36 22.44
C ALA A 769 6.47 10.72 22.04
N CYS A 770 7.00 11.80 22.61
CA CYS A 770 6.59 13.16 22.30
C CYS A 770 6.89 13.50 20.83
N LYS A 771 8.06 13.07 20.35
CA LYS A 771 8.44 13.27 18.95
C LYS A 771 7.47 12.57 18.00
N GLN A 772 7.15 11.31 18.29
CA GLN A 772 6.23 10.52 17.45
C GLN A 772 4.82 11.09 17.45
N ASP A 773 4.34 11.55 18.63
CA ASP A 773 3.03 12.20 18.74
C ASP A 773 2.96 13.44 17.84
N LEU A 774 3.99 14.28 17.92
CA LEU A 774 4.02 15.51 17.13
C LEU A 774 4.05 15.19 15.63
N LEU A 775 4.86 14.22 15.23
CA LEU A 775 4.94 13.81 13.82
C LEU A 775 3.60 13.25 13.33
N ALA A 776 2.89 12.49 14.18
CA ALA A 776 1.57 11.96 13.85
C ALA A 776 0.54 13.08 13.63
N TYR A 777 0.57 14.10 14.50
CA TYR A 777 -0.34 15.25 14.36
C TYR A 777 -0.02 16.05 13.08
N LEU A 778 1.25 16.14 12.71
CA LEU A 778 1.65 16.81 11.47
C LEU A 778 1.15 16.07 10.24
N GLN A 779 1.17 14.74 10.27
CA GLN A 779 0.58 13.93 9.20
C GLN A 779 -0.92 14.22 9.06
N ARG A 780 -1.62 14.38 10.18
CA ARG A 780 -3.04 14.73 10.17
C ARG A 780 -3.28 16.08 9.54
N ILE A 781 -2.43 17.07 9.86
CA ILE A 781 -2.54 18.40 9.25
C ILE A 781 -2.42 18.29 7.74
N ALA A 782 -1.43 17.55 7.23
CA ALA A 782 -1.23 17.35 5.81
C ALA A 782 -2.47 16.73 5.15
N LEU A 783 -2.99 15.66 5.76
CA LEU A 783 -4.13 14.93 5.23
C LEU A 783 -5.43 15.73 5.32
N TYR A 784 -5.62 16.50 6.40
CA TYR A 784 -6.82 17.33 6.54
C TYR A 784 -6.78 18.54 5.62
N CYS A 785 -5.59 19.09 5.33
CA CYS A 785 -5.44 20.13 4.30
C CYS A 785 -5.86 19.58 2.94
N HIS A 786 -5.45 18.35 2.64
CA HIS A 786 -5.83 17.65 1.41
C HIS A 786 -7.35 17.45 1.35
N GLN A 787 -7.94 16.96 2.44
CA GLN A 787 -9.37 16.75 2.56
C GLN A 787 -10.12 18.06 2.35
N LEU A 788 -9.64 19.13 2.96
CA LEU A 788 -10.24 20.46 2.82
C LEU A 788 -10.17 20.94 1.37
N ASN A 789 -9.06 20.68 0.70
CA ASN A 789 -8.88 21.03 -0.72
C ASN A 789 -9.90 20.28 -1.60
N ILE A 790 -10.08 18.97 -1.34
CA ILE A 790 -11.09 18.16 -2.04
C ILE A 790 -12.48 18.74 -1.83
N CYS A 791 -12.84 18.99 -0.56
CA CYS A 791 -14.15 19.51 -0.20
C CYS A 791 -14.39 20.89 -0.81
N SER A 792 -13.35 21.72 -0.90
CA SER A 792 -13.43 23.03 -1.53
C SER A 792 -13.73 22.92 -3.00
N LYS A 793 -13.08 21.98 -3.70
CA LYS A 793 -13.31 21.74 -5.13
C LYS A 793 -14.72 21.22 -5.37
N VAL A 794 -15.17 20.25 -4.59
CA VAL A 794 -16.52 19.69 -4.69
C VAL A 794 -17.55 20.79 -4.44
N LYS A 795 -17.34 21.60 -3.40
CA LYS A 795 -18.22 22.73 -3.08
C LYS A 795 -18.25 23.73 -4.22
N ALA A 796 -17.09 24.02 -4.80
CA ALA A 796 -16.98 24.93 -5.93
C ALA A 796 -17.73 24.39 -7.14
N GLU A 797 -17.58 23.12 -7.46
CA GLU A 797 -18.25 22.48 -8.58
C GLU A 797 -19.76 22.51 -8.41
N VAL A 798 -20.24 22.23 -7.22
CA VAL A 798 -21.68 22.22 -6.91
C VAL A 798 -22.26 23.63 -6.98
N GLN A 799 -21.54 24.65 -6.51
CA GLN A 799 -22.02 26.03 -6.51
C GLN A 799 -21.84 26.73 -7.86
N ASN A 800 -20.87 26.29 -8.65
CA ASN A 800 -20.51 26.99 -9.89
C ASN A 800 -21.21 26.40 -11.10
N LEU A 801 -22.49 26.60 -11.16
CA LEU A 801 -23.34 26.09 -12.26
C LEU A 801 -23.04 26.88 -13.54
N GLY A 802 -22.18 26.34 -14.37
CA GLY A 802 -21.83 26.93 -15.64
C GLY A 802 -20.79 28.03 -15.56
N GLY A 803 -20.24 28.27 -14.38
CA GLY A 803 -19.18 29.23 -14.22
C GLY A 803 -17.84 28.65 -14.62
N GLU A 804 -16.92 29.52 -14.92
CA GLU A 804 -15.57 29.11 -15.28
C GLU A 804 -14.81 28.65 -14.05
N LEU A 805 -14.84 27.37 -13.81
CA LEU A 805 -13.94 26.78 -12.83
C LEU A 805 -12.58 26.57 -13.48
N ILE A 806 -12.06 27.64 -14.04
CA ILE A 806 -10.71 27.59 -14.53
C ILE A 806 -9.78 27.90 -13.38
N VAL A 807 -9.85 27.07 -12.35
CA VAL A 807 -8.76 27.09 -11.41
C VAL A 807 -7.83 26.02 -11.92
N SER A 808 -6.68 26.45 -12.38
CA SER A 808 -5.65 25.49 -12.73
C SER A 808 -5.41 24.66 -11.48
N GLY A 809 -5.86 23.43 -11.51
CA GLY A 809 -5.62 22.49 -10.43
C GLY A 809 -4.12 22.32 -10.16
N THR A 810 -3.32 22.69 -11.12
CA THR A 810 -1.86 22.65 -11.02
C THR A 810 -1.30 23.44 -9.84
N GLY A 811 -1.84 24.65 -9.56
CA GLY A 811 -1.36 25.48 -8.46
C GLY A 811 -1.64 24.87 -7.09
N VAL A 812 -2.85 24.39 -6.91
CA VAL A 812 -3.27 23.78 -5.65
C VAL A 812 -2.55 22.44 -5.43
N GLN A 813 -2.43 21.64 -6.47
CA GLN A 813 -1.74 20.35 -6.40
C GLN A 813 -0.24 20.51 -6.15
N SER A 814 0.41 21.49 -6.76
CA SER A 814 1.84 21.70 -6.54
C SER A 814 2.12 22.08 -5.08
N THR A 815 1.27 22.91 -4.50
CA THR A 815 1.39 23.27 -3.08
C THR A 815 1.19 22.03 -2.20
N PHE A 816 0.23 21.21 -2.54
CA PHE A 816 -0.08 20.01 -1.80
C PHE A 816 1.03 18.95 -1.95
N THR A 817 1.55 18.81 -3.16
CA THR A 817 2.67 17.88 -3.43
C THR A 817 3.89 18.29 -2.62
N THR A 818 4.18 19.59 -2.53
CA THR A 818 5.27 20.10 -1.71
C THR A 818 5.07 19.74 -0.25
N PHE A 819 3.83 19.84 0.25
CA PHE A 819 3.50 19.49 1.62
C PHE A 819 3.75 17.99 1.87
N TYR A 820 3.33 17.14 0.96
CA TYR A 820 3.55 15.70 1.06
C TYR A 820 5.02 15.33 0.93
N GLU A 821 5.77 16.04 0.09
CA GLU A 821 7.21 15.80 -0.06
C GLU A 821 7.94 16.07 1.26
N VAL A 822 7.52 17.09 1.99
CA VAL A 822 8.08 17.38 3.31
C VAL A 822 7.76 16.23 4.27
N ASP A 823 6.55 15.69 4.18
CA ASP A 823 6.12 14.55 5.00
C ASP A 823 6.94 13.29 4.69
N CYS A 824 7.27 13.08 3.43
CA CYS A 824 7.99 11.87 2.98
C CYS A 824 9.39 11.76 3.56
N ASP A 825 10.02 12.88 3.89
CA ASP A 825 11.38 12.88 4.44
C ASP A 825 11.43 12.34 5.87
N VAL A 826 10.31 12.30 6.57
CA VAL A 826 10.26 11.92 7.98
C VAL A 826 9.64 10.55 8.18
N ILE A 827 8.67 10.19 7.36
CA ILE A 827 8.03 8.87 7.46
C ILE A 827 8.91 7.87 6.72
N ASP A 828 9.35 6.88 7.47
CA ASP A 828 10.30 5.89 6.99
C ASP A 828 9.80 5.24 5.71
N GLY A 829 10.45 5.63 4.68
CA GLY A 829 10.56 4.91 3.51
C GLY A 829 9.42 4.81 2.54
N GLY A 830 8.61 4.03 2.60
CA GLY A 830 7.85 3.60 1.46
C GLY A 830 6.49 4.24 1.27
N ARG A 831 5.78 4.49 2.35
CA ARG A 831 4.37 4.89 2.25
C ARG A 831 4.15 6.33 1.81
N ALA A 832 4.85 7.24 2.47
CA ALA A 832 4.66 8.66 2.19
C ALA A 832 5.24 9.04 0.83
N SER A 833 6.36 8.44 0.44
CA SER A 833 6.95 8.69 -0.87
C SER A 833 6.04 8.18 -2.00
N GLN A 834 5.40 7.05 -1.80
CA GLN A 834 4.44 6.53 -2.78
C GLN A 834 3.23 7.44 -2.91
N LEU A 835 2.72 7.96 -1.79
CA LEU A 835 1.59 8.89 -1.81
C LEU A 835 1.95 10.22 -2.46
N SER A 836 3.15 10.73 -2.21
CA SER A 836 3.58 12.01 -2.76
C SER A 836 3.89 11.93 -4.26
N THR A 837 4.50 10.84 -4.72
CA THR A 837 4.87 10.67 -6.12
C THR A 837 3.68 10.34 -7.02
N HIS A 838 2.59 9.87 -6.45
CA HIS A 838 1.45 9.38 -7.21
C HIS A 838 0.21 10.24 -7.06
N LEU A 839 0.34 11.47 -6.54
CA LEU A 839 -0.77 12.42 -6.54
C LEU A 839 -1.12 12.74 -8.00
N PRO A 840 -2.34 12.48 -8.40
CA PRO A 840 -2.69 12.67 -9.81
C PRO A 840 -2.68 14.15 -10.18
N THR A 841 -2.08 14.44 -11.31
CA THR A 841 -2.24 15.75 -11.94
C THR A 841 -3.66 15.79 -12.48
N CYS A 842 -4.41 16.82 -12.13
CA CYS A 842 -5.78 16.98 -12.61
C CYS A 842 -5.78 17.01 -14.13
N ALA A 843 -6.50 16.10 -14.73
CA ALA A 843 -6.68 16.11 -16.17
C ALA A 843 -7.49 17.36 -16.52
N GLU A 844 -6.90 18.20 -17.35
CA GLU A 844 -7.61 19.37 -17.86
C GLU A 844 -8.80 18.91 -18.65
N GLY A 845 -9.97 19.39 -18.29
CA GLY A 845 -11.13 19.23 -19.12
C GLY A 845 -12.01 18.02 -18.89
N ALA A 846 -11.97 17.42 -17.71
CA ALA A 846 -13.02 16.45 -17.38
C ALA A 846 -14.36 17.21 -17.34
N PRO A 847 -15.33 16.83 -18.15
CA PRO A 847 -16.61 17.53 -18.12
C PRO A 847 -17.24 17.36 -16.74
N ILE A 848 -17.62 18.49 -16.16
CA ILE A 848 -18.30 18.50 -14.87
C ILE A 848 -19.65 17.84 -15.09
N GLY A 849 -19.79 16.64 -14.57
CA GLY A 849 -21.08 15.96 -14.61
C GLY A 849 -22.10 16.84 -13.88
N SER A 850 -23.24 17.03 -14.52
CA SER A 850 -24.32 17.78 -13.88
C SER A 850 -24.64 17.13 -12.55
N GLY A 851 -24.26 17.80 -11.49
CA GLY A 851 -24.42 17.28 -10.15
C GLY A 851 -25.87 17.03 -9.80
N SER A 852 -26.08 15.97 -9.11
CA SER A 852 -27.36 15.63 -8.54
C SER A 852 -27.76 16.72 -7.54
N GLY A 853 -28.99 17.02 -7.51
CA GLY A 853 -29.55 18.18 -6.80
C GLY A 853 -29.23 18.31 -5.31
N ASP A 854 -30.16 18.83 -4.61
CA ASP A 854 -30.05 19.46 -3.29
C ASP A 854 -29.26 18.68 -2.22
N SER A 855 -29.28 17.34 -2.22
CA SER A 855 -28.61 16.55 -1.19
C SER A 855 -27.09 16.58 -1.32
N SER A 856 -26.57 16.68 -2.55
CA SER A 856 -25.11 16.74 -2.78
C SER A 856 -24.53 18.08 -2.30
N MET A 857 -25.33 19.14 -2.37
CA MET A 857 -24.91 20.45 -1.90
C MET A 857 -24.82 20.53 -0.38
N LEU A 858 -25.78 19.94 0.31
CA LEU A 858 -25.76 19.82 1.76
C LEU A 858 -24.55 18.98 2.18
N ASP A 859 -24.31 17.89 1.50
CA ASP A 859 -23.19 17.01 1.79
C ASP A 859 -21.85 17.71 1.55
N SER A 860 -21.75 18.49 0.47
CA SER A 860 -20.50 19.20 0.16
C SER A 860 -20.21 20.30 1.18
N ALA A 861 -21.24 21.04 1.60
CA ALA A 861 -21.10 22.07 2.64
C ALA A 861 -20.75 21.45 3.98
N THR A 862 -21.44 20.37 4.34
CA THR A 862 -21.19 19.64 5.59
C THR A 862 -19.77 19.07 5.60
N SER A 863 -19.33 18.54 4.47
CA SER A 863 -17.98 17.97 4.32
C SER A 863 -16.90 19.03 4.45
N LEU A 864 -17.12 20.20 3.88
CA LEU A 864 -16.19 21.31 3.99
C LEU A 864 -16.06 21.76 5.45
N ILE A 865 -17.20 21.91 6.15
CA ILE A 865 -17.22 22.31 7.56
C ILE A 865 -16.54 21.25 8.42
N GLN A 866 -16.81 19.97 8.15
CA GLN A 866 -16.21 18.86 8.90
C GLN A 866 -14.71 18.79 8.67
N ALA A 867 -14.26 19.01 7.43
CA ALA A 867 -12.83 19.04 7.10
C ALA A 867 -12.13 20.18 7.84
N ALA A 868 -12.76 21.36 7.88
CA ALA A 868 -12.23 22.52 8.61
C ALA A 868 -12.18 22.23 10.11
N LYS A 869 -13.22 21.59 10.66
CA LYS A 869 -13.25 21.19 12.08
C LYS A 869 -12.10 20.23 12.40
N ASN A 870 -11.88 19.22 11.55
CA ASN A 870 -10.83 18.22 11.75
C ASN A 870 -9.43 18.87 11.68
N LEU A 871 -9.25 19.76 10.73
CA LEU A 871 -7.98 20.51 10.61
C LEU A 871 -7.76 21.40 11.83
N MET A 872 -8.82 22.07 12.30
CA MET A 872 -8.78 22.89 13.50
C MET A 872 -8.30 22.07 14.71
N ASN A 873 -8.89 20.89 14.91
CA ASN A 873 -8.52 20.00 16.00
C ASN A 873 -7.06 19.53 15.86
N ALA A 874 -6.62 19.20 14.64
CA ALA A 874 -5.23 18.79 14.38
C ALA A 874 -4.25 19.93 14.69
N VAL A 875 -4.62 21.17 14.38
CA VAL A 875 -3.79 22.35 14.69
C VAL A 875 -3.67 22.53 16.22
N VAL A 876 -4.78 22.39 16.95
CA VAL A 876 -4.77 22.46 18.43
C VAL A 876 -3.80 21.41 19.00
N LEU A 877 -3.90 20.17 18.53
CA LEU A 877 -3.05 19.08 19.00
C LEU A 877 -1.59 19.32 18.65
N THR A 878 -1.33 19.87 17.46
CA THR A 878 0.04 20.19 17.01
C THR A 878 0.64 21.29 17.87
N VAL A 879 -0.11 22.33 18.21
CA VAL A 879 0.35 23.44 19.08
C VAL A 879 0.71 22.85 20.47
N LYS A 880 -0.19 22.06 21.04
CA LYS A 880 0.04 21.43 22.36
C LYS A 880 1.26 20.51 22.35
N ALA A 881 1.37 19.66 21.33
CA ALA A 881 2.49 18.72 21.21
C ALA A 881 3.81 19.43 20.95
N SER A 882 3.80 20.50 20.17
CA SER A 882 5.00 21.32 19.91
C SER A 882 5.50 21.96 21.20
N TYR A 883 4.59 22.45 22.01
CA TYR A 883 4.95 23.02 23.32
C TYR A 883 5.58 21.97 24.23
N VAL A 884 4.93 20.80 24.32
CA VAL A 884 5.44 19.68 25.16
C VAL A 884 6.82 19.25 24.68
N ALA A 885 7.02 19.10 23.37
CA ALA A 885 8.30 18.71 22.80
C ALA A 885 9.39 19.74 23.09
N SER A 886 9.06 21.02 22.98
CA SER A 886 9.98 22.13 23.29
C SER A 886 10.37 22.12 24.77
N THR A 887 9.39 21.86 25.66
CA THR A 887 9.61 21.75 27.09
C THR A 887 10.56 20.60 27.44
N LYS A 888 10.38 19.46 26.78
CA LYS A 888 11.26 18.29 26.97
C LYS A 888 12.69 18.62 26.57
N TYR A 889 12.86 19.34 25.47
CA TYR A 889 14.18 19.79 25.00
C TYR A 889 14.85 20.68 26.05
N GLN A 890 14.13 21.69 26.56
CA GLN A 890 14.64 22.62 27.55
C GLN A 890 15.01 21.92 28.87
N LYS A 891 14.20 20.92 29.25
CA LYS A 891 14.41 20.16 30.51
C LYS A 891 15.68 19.33 30.45
N VAL A 892 16.02 18.79 29.27
CA VAL A 892 17.23 17.95 29.10
C VAL A 892 18.48 18.81 28.87
N TYR A 893 18.38 19.83 28.00
CA TYR A 893 19.55 20.59 27.56
C TYR A 893 19.72 21.94 28.24
N GLY A 894 18.70 22.40 28.96
CA GLY A 894 18.75 23.67 29.71
C GLY A 894 18.66 24.89 28.79
N THR A 895 18.72 26.08 29.39
CA THR A 895 18.68 27.34 28.65
C THR A 895 20.01 27.70 27.99
N ALA A 896 21.08 26.98 28.30
CA ALA A 896 22.41 27.20 27.74
C ALA A 896 22.73 26.25 26.59
N ALA A 897 21.73 25.63 25.99
CA ALA A 897 21.91 24.71 24.88
C ALA A 897 22.58 25.41 23.68
N VAL A 898 23.46 24.68 23.03
CA VAL A 898 24.23 25.20 21.88
C VAL A 898 23.30 25.59 20.73
N ASN A 899 22.18 24.88 20.58
CA ASN A 899 21.19 25.19 19.56
C ASN A 899 20.03 25.98 20.17
N SER A 900 19.73 27.14 19.61
CA SER A 900 18.59 27.94 20.03
C SER A 900 17.28 27.21 19.75
N PRO A 901 16.25 27.40 20.58
CA PRO A 901 14.95 26.78 20.29
C PRO A 901 14.35 27.31 18.98
N VAL A 902 13.70 26.43 18.25
CA VAL A 902 13.07 26.75 16.95
C VAL A 902 12.03 27.86 17.12
N VAL A 903 11.22 27.79 18.20
CA VAL A 903 10.19 28.77 18.53
C VAL A 903 10.27 29.09 20.01
N SER A 904 9.87 30.30 20.37
CA SER A 904 9.85 30.78 21.75
C SER A 904 8.44 30.66 22.34
N TRP A 905 8.29 29.91 23.42
CA TRP A 905 7.00 29.70 24.10
C TRP A 905 6.92 30.63 25.31
N LYS A 906 6.42 31.85 25.06
CA LYS A 906 6.19 32.83 26.11
C LYS A 906 4.68 32.98 26.34
N MET A 907 4.24 32.83 27.55
CA MET A 907 2.82 33.06 27.87
C MET A 907 2.47 34.53 27.75
N LYS A 908 1.33 34.81 27.17
CA LYS A 908 0.85 36.16 26.88
C LYS A 908 0.44 36.91 28.12
N ALA A 909 -0.02 36.18 29.14
CA ALA A 909 -0.41 36.73 30.41
C ALA A 909 0.15 35.81 31.51
N PRO A 910 0.30 36.31 32.76
CA PRO A 910 0.76 35.43 33.83
C PRO A 910 -0.28 34.36 34.13
N GLU A 911 -0.26 33.31 33.39
CA GLU A 911 -1.18 32.18 33.48
C GLU A 911 -0.73 31.33 34.64
N LYS A 912 -1.60 31.18 35.59
CA LYS A 912 -1.26 30.47 36.83
C LYS A 912 -1.62 28.98 36.80
N LYS A 913 -2.34 28.56 35.75
CA LYS A 913 -2.68 27.14 35.63
C LYS A 913 -1.57 26.42 34.86
N PRO A 914 -0.97 25.37 35.46
CA PRO A 914 -0.04 24.56 34.68
C PRO A 914 -0.80 23.92 33.53
N LEU A 915 -0.15 23.80 32.42
CA LEU A 915 -0.66 23.02 31.31
C LEU A 915 -1.03 21.65 31.86
N VAL A 916 -2.21 21.18 31.51
CA VAL A 916 -2.66 19.87 31.92
C VAL A 916 -1.58 18.87 31.51
N LYS A 917 -0.97 18.27 32.51
CA LYS A 917 -0.03 17.19 32.23
C LYS A 917 -0.79 16.15 31.45
N ARG A 918 -0.33 15.93 30.27
CA ARG A 918 -0.84 14.83 29.45
C ARG A 918 -0.71 13.59 30.32
N GLU A 919 -1.84 13.03 30.73
CA GLU A 919 -1.83 11.71 31.33
C GLU A 919 -1.04 10.85 30.38
N LYS A 920 -0.05 10.18 30.89
CA LYS A 920 0.73 9.24 30.10
C LYS A 920 -0.25 8.50 29.21
N PRO A 921 -0.05 8.54 27.91
CA PRO A 921 -0.88 7.69 27.09
C PRO A 921 -0.67 6.29 27.64
N GLU A 922 -1.66 5.83 28.42
CA GLU A 922 -1.62 4.45 28.85
C GLU A 922 -1.50 3.67 27.56
N GLU A 923 -0.28 3.40 27.32
CA GLU A 923 0.13 2.39 26.42
C GLU A 923 -0.86 2.03 25.32
N PHE A 924 -0.86 2.81 24.28
CA PHE A 924 -1.27 2.28 23.00
C PHE A 924 -0.21 1.29 22.52
N GLN A 925 0.28 0.45 23.39
CA GLN A 925 0.90 -0.76 22.97
C GLN A 925 -0.23 -1.72 22.72
N THR A 926 -0.73 -1.68 21.54
CA THR A 926 -1.40 -2.83 21.01
C THR A 926 -0.36 -3.94 21.05
N ARG A 927 -0.33 -4.63 22.12
CA ARG A 927 0.23 -5.96 22.12
C ARG A 927 -0.67 -6.73 21.18
N VAL A 928 -0.20 -6.91 20.00
CA VAL A 928 -0.81 -7.88 19.10
C VAL A 928 -0.78 -9.17 19.90
N ARG A 929 -1.93 -9.60 20.36
CA ARG A 929 -2.07 -10.95 20.86
C ARG A 929 -1.78 -11.83 19.67
N ARG A 930 -0.57 -12.34 19.65
CA ARG A 930 -0.27 -13.43 18.75
C ARG A 930 -1.28 -14.52 19.10
N GLY A 931 -2.14 -14.82 18.14
CA GLY A 931 -3.10 -15.89 18.31
C GLY A 931 -2.36 -17.13 18.78
N SER A 932 -3.04 -17.90 19.61
CA SER A 932 -2.51 -19.13 20.15
C SER A 932 -2.35 -20.14 19.03
N GLN A 933 -1.30 -20.02 18.28
CA GLN A 933 -0.84 -21.14 17.46
C GLN A 933 -0.22 -22.12 18.42
N LYS A 934 -0.64 -23.38 18.32
CA LYS A 934 0.02 -24.45 19.02
C LYS A 934 1.51 -24.30 18.77
N LYS A 935 2.21 -23.94 19.81
CA LYS A 935 3.61 -23.67 19.73
C LYS A 935 4.37 -24.95 19.47
N HIS A 936 4.79 -25.12 18.25
CA HIS A 936 5.89 -26.02 17.97
C HIS A 936 7.07 -25.42 18.73
N ILE A 937 7.62 -26.15 19.67
CA ILE A 937 8.81 -25.70 20.40
C ILE A 937 9.95 -25.66 19.41
N SER A 938 10.32 -24.47 18.98
CA SER A 938 11.47 -24.27 18.10
C SER A 938 12.75 -24.56 18.88
N PRO A 939 13.84 -24.92 18.21
CA PRO A 939 15.13 -25.10 18.90
C PRO A 939 15.57 -23.87 19.67
N VAL A 940 15.22 -22.66 19.16
CA VAL A 940 15.54 -21.41 19.85
C VAL A 940 14.76 -21.32 21.17
N GLN A 941 13.49 -21.74 21.16
CA GLN A 941 12.66 -21.77 22.37
C GLN A 941 13.19 -22.79 23.37
N ALA A 942 13.64 -23.96 22.89
CA ALA A 942 14.25 -24.98 23.76
C ALA A 942 15.50 -24.43 24.43
N LEU A 943 16.33 -23.69 23.68
CA LEU A 943 17.53 -23.07 24.22
C LEU A 943 17.15 -22.04 25.30
N SER A 944 16.12 -21.25 25.08
CA SER A 944 15.60 -20.26 26.00
C SER A 944 15.06 -20.92 27.28
N GLU A 945 14.35 -22.03 27.14
CA GLU A 945 13.82 -22.79 28.27
C GLU A 945 14.96 -23.34 29.16
N PHE A 946 16.04 -23.83 28.55
CA PHE A 946 17.21 -24.30 29.29
C PHE A 946 17.88 -23.15 30.05
N LYS A 947 17.90 -21.96 29.46
CA LYS A 947 18.41 -20.76 30.13
C LYS A 947 17.55 -20.39 31.33
N ALA A 948 16.23 -20.47 31.18
CA ALA A 948 15.29 -20.15 32.28
C ALA A 948 15.41 -21.10 33.46
N MET A 949 15.73 -22.35 33.19
CA MET A 949 15.89 -23.36 34.24
C MET A 949 17.09 -23.11 35.13
N ASP A 950 18.04 -22.28 34.70
CA ASP A 950 19.25 -21.97 35.45
C ASP A 950 19.07 -20.81 36.42
N SER A 951 18.01 -20.00 36.23
CA SER A 951 17.69 -18.90 37.14
C SER A 951 16.69 -19.39 38.20
#